data_fb43b2b26fb005f9ede7268ea2a9bb51
#
_entry.id   fb43b2b26fb005f9ede7268ea2a9bb51
#
_cell.length_a   1.000
_cell.length_b   1.000
_cell.length_c   1.000
_cell.angle_alpha   90.00
_cell.angle_beta   90.00
_cell.angle_gamma   90.00
#
_symmetry.space_group_name_H-M   'P 1'
#
loop_
_entity.id
_entity.type
_entity.pdbx_description
1 polymer ?
#
loop_
_entity_poly.entity_id
_entity_poly.type
_entity_poly.pdbx_seq_one_letter_code
_entity_poly.pdbx_strand_id
1 'polypeptide(L)'
;MPNDNHYIHGAGIDSRLRIPASVGSRIEVRFADVLQRDRYDPLSWRRELLTPVVGEPDWFEIDLDALGLEDGDYEYEFIKNGVDEAPIADPYAVYITRFGGYRGIFQIRQGRRWRQSFTWDDEFTPGNPLRNNHQLVIYEMPMRWMESAPEKARQVGLGTFEKVVFVHLDQLKALGINAIELLPVQDSPDTLNWGYGTRFFFAPDLDMGLPVELKFFVKQCHQRGIRVIFDVVMNHARNCPLAQLDYARYFLSSEDEERSHRGEDYGASLFRYWPDAAGLTPAREFQLHMAEYLITEYHADGFRLDEFKGINHWEFIQQFRDHAWQVHQQAYPDRPFIVIAEDSWRRAAITHQRPQNPNGRKVTDSIWNFAFRDELRRVFSGRLDTAWGEPARRERVRWMVTGGQTWNDWSRQAEAGFHDLSQAVNYLTSHDVEKDDEKRIMNYLLAPLLEERGYRGTVDDIRWLTDHLESGADDQQHFLHGLALERLRSAFCLLLTSVGIPMILAGDEFGDVHDLDHHNWRLKMSDPVDWERLDASPNNRDLWNRVAELIALRTTHPALTRNETTFFYFHPDFDSNQGAKVFAYCRTRGAVLGAMDQIIVVCNIGPESYASYDIPWFWSELSAIDEIAPPQHCRPLEHNDGHGVRLSLAAYQMRVFAT
;
A
#
# COMPACT_ATOMS: atom_id res chain seq x y z
N MET A 1 -11.85 -7.34 30.17
CA MET A 1 -11.13 -7.53 28.91
C MET A 1 -10.47 -8.86 28.97
N PRO A 2 -10.67 -9.74 28.02
CA PRO A 2 -9.92 -10.98 27.96
C PRO A 2 -8.51 -10.62 27.51
N ASN A 3 -7.68 -10.53 28.46
CA ASN A 3 -6.43 -9.94 28.31
C ASN A 3 -5.40 -10.95 28.35
N ASP A 4 -4.28 -10.63 27.97
CA ASP A 4 -3.07 -11.34 28.27
C ASP A 4 -2.96 -12.67 27.54
N ASN A 5 -3.66 -12.74 26.47
CA ASN A 5 -3.60 -13.88 25.63
C ASN A 5 -2.40 -13.74 24.75
N HIS A 6 -1.40 -14.23 25.14
CA HIS A 6 -1.11 -15.54 24.98
C HIS A 6 0.05 -15.79 24.02
N TYR A 7 -0.03 -15.34 22.82
CA TYR A 7 0.98 -15.37 21.79
C TYR A 7 1.62 -14.00 21.59
N ILE A 8 1.01 -12.98 22.14
CA ILE A 8 1.10 -11.60 21.64
C ILE A 8 1.92 -10.69 22.57
N HIS A 9 1.97 -10.96 23.89
CA HIS A 9 2.60 -10.00 24.80
C HIS A 9 4.07 -10.27 25.03
N GLY A 10 4.89 -9.30 24.60
CA GLY A 10 6.34 -9.39 24.50
C GLY A 10 7.17 -9.20 25.79
N ALA A 11 6.58 -9.13 26.97
CA ALA A 11 7.36 -8.90 28.19
C ALA A 11 7.66 -10.16 29.01
N GLY A 12 7.05 -11.28 28.69
CA GLY A 12 7.32 -12.58 29.29
C GLY A 12 6.64 -13.60 28.41
N ILE A 13 7.41 -14.59 27.99
CA ILE A 13 6.85 -15.64 27.16
C ILE A 13 5.91 -16.43 28.03
N ASP A 14 4.61 -16.37 27.73
CA ASP A 14 3.62 -17.24 28.36
C ASP A 14 4.01 -18.68 28.01
N SER A 15 4.20 -19.51 29.04
CA SER A 15 4.51 -20.95 28.88
C SER A 15 3.36 -21.71 28.23
N ARG A 16 2.17 -21.11 28.16
CA ARG A 16 0.96 -21.79 27.71
C ARG A 16 0.81 -21.74 26.19
N LEU A 17 0.42 -22.88 25.64
CA LEU A 17 -0.07 -23.01 24.26
C LEU A 17 -1.58 -23.06 24.30
N ARG A 18 -2.25 -22.20 23.54
CA ARG A 18 -3.71 -22.05 23.57
C ARG A 18 -4.31 -22.10 22.18
N ILE A 19 -5.58 -22.56 22.12
CA ILE A 19 -6.37 -22.59 20.87
C ILE A 19 -7.84 -22.42 21.19
N PRO A 20 -8.62 -21.62 20.43
CA PRO A 20 -10.06 -21.56 20.58
C PRO A 20 -10.71 -22.80 19.96
N ALA A 21 -11.78 -23.30 20.55
CA ALA A 21 -12.62 -24.34 19.98
C ALA A 21 -14.03 -24.29 20.58
N SER A 22 -14.99 -24.94 19.93
CA SER A 22 -16.36 -25.02 20.46
C SER A 22 -16.38 -25.64 21.85
N VAL A 23 -17.20 -25.12 22.74
CA VAL A 23 -17.38 -25.61 24.11
C VAL A 23 -17.68 -27.11 24.11
N GLY A 24 -16.96 -27.87 24.93
CA GLY A 24 -17.07 -29.32 24.99
C GLY A 24 -16.25 -30.11 23.98
N SER A 25 -15.46 -29.44 23.15
CA SER A 25 -14.47 -30.12 22.31
C SER A 25 -13.41 -30.80 23.16
N ARG A 26 -12.85 -31.89 22.65
CA ARG A 26 -11.60 -32.48 23.16
C ARG A 26 -10.46 -32.04 22.26
N ILE A 27 -9.51 -31.29 22.78
CA ILE A 27 -8.36 -30.81 22.05
C ILE A 27 -7.08 -31.46 22.60
N GLU A 28 -6.31 -32.06 21.71
CA GLU A 28 -4.97 -32.57 22.03
C GLU A 28 -3.95 -31.83 21.15
N VAL A 29 -2.76 -31.58 21.67
CA VAL A 29 -1.61 -31.19 20.89
C VAL A 29 -0.71 -32.40 20.66
N ARG A 30 -0.26 -32.62 19.45
CA ARG A 30 0.83 -33.56 19.16
C ARG A 30 2.05 -32.79 18.67
N PHE A 31 3.22 -33.20 19.15
CA PHE A 31 4.46 -32.50 18.85
C PHE A 31 5.68 -33.43 18.91
N ALA A 32 6.73 -33.01 18.21
CA ALA A 32 8.03 -33.71 18.27
C ALA A 32 9.16 -32.71 18.00
N ASP A 33 10.33 -33.02 18.56
CA ASP A 33 11.56 -32.30 18.29
C ASP A 33 11.89 -32.31 16.78
N VAL A 34 12.26 -31.18 16.24
CA VAL A 34 12.54 -30.97 14.81
C VAL A 34 13.64 -31.87 14.29
N LEU A 35 14.65 -32.19 15.14
CA LEU A 35 15.79 -33.00 14.76
C LEU A 35 15.56 -34.50 14.91
N GLN A 36 14.62 -34.88 15.78
CA GLN A 36 14.40 -36.29 16.16
C GLN A 36 13.12 -36.88 15.54
N ARG A 37 12.25 -36.05 14.98
CA ARG A 37 10.95 -36.48 14.47
C ARG A 37 11.03 -37.38 13.23
N ASP A 38 10.15 -38.38 13.18
CA ASP A 38 9.80 -39.02 11.93
C ASP A 38 8.71 -38.18 11.23
N ARG A 39 9.08 -37.52 10.14
CA ARG A 39 8.18 -36.67 9.35
C ARG A 39 7.08 -37.48 8.67
N TYR A 40 7.30 -38.78 8.44
CA TYR A 40 6.38 -39.66 7.76
C TYR A 40 5.41 -40.37 8.69
N ASP A 41 5.68 -40.34 10.00
CA ASP A 41 4.81 -40.91 11.02
C ASP A 41 4.50 -39.93 12.16
N PRO A 42 3.68 -38.89 11.92
CA PRO A 42 3.26 -37.98 12.99
C PRO A 42 2.40 -38.66 14.07
N LEU A 43 1.89 -39.87 13.83
CA LEU A 43 1.13 -40.63 14.82
C LEU A 43 2.00 -41.10 16.00
N SER A 44 3.33 -41.22 15.80
CA SER A 44 4.28 -41.54 16.82
C SER A 44 4.67 -40.37 17.73
N TRP A 45 4.26 -39.16 17.40
CA TRP A 45 4.61 -37.95 18.16
C TRP A 45 3.94 -37.94 19.53
N ARG A 46 4.61 -37.31 20.49
CA ARG A 46 4.06 -37.12 21.84
C ARG A 46 2.76 -36.32 21.77
N ARG A 47 1.77 -36.76 22.59
CA ARG A 47 0.43 -36.14 22.66
C ARG A 47 0.15 -35.71 24.10
N GLU A 48 -0.49 -34.56 24.21
CA GLU A 48 -0.96 -34.01 25.48
C GLU A 48 -2.35 -33.43 25.32
N LEU A 49 -3.18 -33.58 26.31
CA LEU A 49 -4.55 -33.06 26.34
C LEU A 49 -4.53 -31.63 26.87
N LEU A 50 -5.21 -30.73 26.14
CA LEU A 50 -5.46 -29.36 26.59
C LEU A 50 -6.65 -29.31 27.53
N THR A 51 -6.60 -28.40 28.50
CA THR A 51 -7.70 -28.13 29.44
C THR A 51 -8.41 -26.82 29.08
N PRO A 52 -9.75 -26.74 29.30
CA PRO A 52 -10.47 -25.49 29.13
C PRO A 52 -9.90 -24.38 30.01
N VAL A 53 -9.79 -23.17 29.47
CA VAL A 53 -9.36 -21.98 30.22
C VAL A 53 -10.44 -21.55 31.21
N VAL A 54 -10.04 -21.27 32.45
CA VAL A 54 -10.98 -20.82 33.49
C VAL A 54 -11.57 -19.46 33.13
N GLY A 55 -12.88 -19.41 32.96
CA GLY A 55 -13.62 -18.19 32.56
C GLY A 55 -13.78 -18.01 31.07
N GLU A 56 -13.09 -18.80 30.23
CA GLU A 56 -13.14 -18.77 28.77
C GLU A 56 -13.38 -20.18 28.22
N PRO A 57 -14.60 -20.73 28.32
CA PRO A 57 -14.86 -22.16 28.08
C PRO A 57 -14.70 -22.60 26.62
N ASP A 58 -14.57 -21.67 25.69
CA ASP A 58 -14.27 -21.89 24.28
C ASP A 58 -12.77 -21.74 23.96
N TRP A 59 -11.91 -21.58 24.97
CA TRP A 59 -10.45 -21.62 24.84
C TRP A 59 -9.88 -22.83 25.62
N PHE A 60 -8.85 -23.43 25.05
CA PHE A 60 -8.14 -24.58 25.61
C PHE A 60 -6.66 -24.28 25.72
N GLU A 61 -6.01 -24.73 26.80
CA GLU A 61 -4.60 -24.45 27.06
C GLU A 61 -3.85 -25.64 27.61
N ILE A 62 -2.52 -25.60 27.42
CA ILE A 62 -1.56 -26.46 28.06
C ILE A 62 -0.29 -25.67 28.42
N ASP A 63 0.24 -25.91 29.59
CA ASP A 63 1.51 -25.31 30.05
C ASP A 63 2.71 -26.15 29.56
N LEU A 64 3.47 -25.63 28.61
CA LEU A 64 4.60 -26.31 28.01
C LEU A 64 5.77 -26.48 29.02
N ASP A 65 5.95 -25.55 29.97
CA ASP A 65 7.00 -25.63 31.00
C ASP A 65 6.74 -26.79 31.96
N ALA A 66 5.47 -27.16 32.16
CA ALA A 66 5.10 -28.28 33.01
C ALA A 66 5.36 -29.67 32.38
N LEU A 67 5.66 -29.72 31.08
CA LEU A 67 5.81 -30.99 30.35
C LEU A 67 7.20 -31.65 30.50
N GLY A 68 8.18 -30.93 31.10
CA GLY A 68 9.54 -31.44 31.29
C GLY A 68 10.25 -31.74 29.96
N LEU A 69 10.06 -30.87 28.96
CA LEU A 69 10.68 -31.02 27.65
C LEU A 69 12.18 -30.68 27.70
N GLU A 70 12.96 -31.40 26.89
CA GLU A 70 14.36 -31.08 26.64
C GLU A 70 14.48 -29.82 25.78
N ASP A 71 15.67 -29.19 25.80
CA ASP A 71 15.95 -28.04 24.92
C ASP A 71 15.90 -28.46 23.47
N GLY A 72 15.10 -27.78 22.67
CA GLY A 72 14.85 -28.10 21.26
C GLY A 72 13.81 -27.18 20.61
N ASP A 73 13.69 -27.31 19.31
CA ASP A 73 12.62 -26.70 18.52
C ASP A 73 11.60 -27.80 18.22
N TYR A 74 10.35 -27.56 18.54
CA TYR A 74 9.30 -28.58 18.44
C TYR A 74 8.27 -28.16 17.38
N GLU A 75 8.05 -29.01 16.38
CA GLU A 75 6.88 -28.91 15.51
C GLU A 75 5.65 -29.42 16.24
N TYR A 76 4.51 -28.74 16.07
CA TYR A 76 3.25 -29.13 16.68
C TYR A 76 2.04 -28.84 15.79
N GLU A 77 0.98 -29.59 16.06
CA GLU A 77 -0.35 -29.42 15.49
C GLU A 77 -1.39 -29.91 16.48
N PHE A 78 -2.66 -29.51 16.28
CA PHE A 78 -3.75 -29.89 17.16
C PHE A 78 -4.59 -31.02 16.58
N ILE A 79 -5.17 -31.82 17.44
CA ILE A 79 -6.13 -32.88 17.10
C ILE A 79 -7.44 -32.55 17.84
N LYS A 80 -8.52 -32.39 17.09
CA LYS A 80 -9.86 -32.12 17.61
C LYS A 80 -10.67 -33.40 17.62
N ASN A 81 -11.24 -33.73 18.80
CA ASN A 81 -12.15 -34.86 18.99
C ASN A 81 -11.58 -36.24 18.55
N GLY A 82 -10.24 -36.38 18.58
CA GLY A 82 -9.58 -37.64 18.22
C GLY A 82 -9.53 -37.94 16.73
N VAL A 83 -9.73 -36.95 15.86
CA VAL A 83 -9.65 -37.13 14.39
C VAL A 83 -8.21 -36.94 13.93
N ASP A 84 -7.43 -38.00 13.93
CA ASP A 84 -5.98 -38.00 13.63
C ASP A 84 -5.65 -37.67 12.18
N GLU A 85 -6.54 -38.01 11.25
CA GLU A 85 -6.36 -37.81 9.80
C GLU A 85 -6.57 -36.35 9.37
N ALA A 86 -7.12 -35.52 10.23
CA ALA A 86 -7.38 -34.10 9.97
C ALA A 86 -6.75 -33.23 11.05
N PRO A 87 -5.42 -33.19 11.17
CA PRO A 87 -4.75 -32.32 12.12
C PRO A 87 -4.98 -30.86 11.75
N ILE A 88 -5.00 -30.01 12.76
CA ILE A 88 -5.23 -28.57 12.63
C ILE A 88 -3.94 -27.85 12.97
N ALA A 89 -3.39 -27.07 12.04
CA ALA A 89 -2.30 -26.16 12.35
C ALA A 89 -2.80 -25.04 13.28
N ASP A 90 -1.89 -24.47 14.07
CA ASP A 90 -2.25 -23.37 14.95
C ASP A 90 -2.52 -22.08 14.17
N PRO A 91 -3.74 -21.56 14.14
CA PRO A 91 -4.05 -20.30 13.46
C PRO A 91 -3.34 -19.08 14.07
N TYR A 92 -2.86 -19.19 15.30
CA TYR A 92 -2.11 -18.15 16.03
C TYR A 92 -0.59 -18.37 16.01
N ALA A 93 -0.10 -19.36 15.23
CA ALA A 93 1.34 -19.60 15.15
C ALA A 93 2.09 -18.38 14.64
N VAL A 94 3.11 -17.97 15.37
CA VAL A 94 4.01 -16.86 15.03
C VAL A 94 5.26 -17.33 14.29
N TYR A 95 5.52 -18.62 14.33
CA TYR A 95 6.59 -19.31 13.61
C TYR A 95 6.07 -20.65 13.10
N ILE A 96 6.26 -20.89 11.81
CA ILE A 96 5.71 -22.05 11.10
C ILE A 96 6.81 -22.79 10.34
N THR A 97 6.52 -24.03 9.96
CA THR A 97 7.32 -24.81 9.00
C THR A 97 6.46 -25.24 7.83
N ARG A 98 7.05 -25.33 6.65
CA ARG A 98 6.41 -25.88 5.43
C ARG A 98 6.84 -27.32 5.15
N PHE A 99 7.81 -27.84 5.87
CA PHE A 99 8.32 -29.20 5.63
C PHE A 99 7.40 -30.25 6.24
N GLY A 100 6.80 -31.08 5.37
CA GLY A 100 5.92 -32.18 5.79
C GLY A 100 4.51 -31.73 6.22
N GLY A 101 4.09 -30.55 5.83
CA GLY A 101 2.84 -29.90 6.20
C GLY A 101 3.11 -28.56 6.91
N TYR A 102 2.08 -27.74 7.00
CA TYR A 102 2.16 -26.46 7.72
C TYR A 102 1.91 -26.71 9.19
N ARG A 103 2.91 -26.45 10.03
CA ARG A 103 2.84 -26.68 11.47
C ARG A 103 3.40 -25.48 12.22
N GLY A 104 2.90 -25.25 13.43
CA GLY A 104 3.49 -24.30 14.33
C GLY A 104 4.83 -24.83 14.87
N ILE A 105 5.70 -23.92 15.27
CA ILE A 105 6.94 -24.24 15.98
C ILE A 105 6.93 -23.51 17.32
N PHE A 106 7.18 -24.24 18.40
CA PHE A 106 7.56 -23.65 19.68
C PHE A 106 8.98 -24.08 20.07
N GLN A 107 9.62 -23.30 20.89
CA GLN A 107 11.02 -23.51 21.29
C GLN A 107 11.11 -23.69 22.80
N ILE A 108 11.93 -24.62 23.23
CA ILE A 108 12.27 -24.83 24.65
C ILE A 108 13.77 -24.58 24.84
N ARG A 109 14.11 -23.76 25.84
CA ARG A 109 15.49 -23.50 26.27
C ARG A 109 15.54 -23.48 27.79
N GLN A 110 16.49 -24.19 28.37
CA GLN A 110 16.60 -24.36 29.83
C GLN A 110 15.32 -24.90 30.48
N GLY A 111 14.64 -25.82 29.75
CA GLY A 111 13.39 -26.45 30.19
C GLY A 111 12.19 -25.55 30.22
N ARG A 112 12.25 -24.37 29.59
CA ARG A 112 11.13 -23.41 29.53
C ARG A 112 10.82 -23.00 28.10
N ARG A 113 9.57 -22.64 27.84
CA ARG A 113 9.19 -22.02 26.58
C ARG A 113 10.03 -20.78 26.33
N TRP A 114 10.59 -20.70 25.14
CA TRP A 114 11.52 -19.64 24.76
C TRP A 114 11.16 -19.09 23.39
N ARG A 115 11.48 -17.84 23.16
CA ARG A 115 11.39 -17.19 21.87
C ARG A 115 12.59 -16.27 21.68
N GLN A 116 13.09 -16.19 20.45
CA GLN A 116 14.20 -15.31 20.15
C GLN A 116 13.80 -13.86 20.48
N SER A 117 14.58 -13.24 21.37
CA SER A 117 14.42 -11.82 21.69
C SER A 117 14.90 -10.95 20.53
N PHE A 118 14.30 -9.78 20.42
CA PHE A 118 14.74 -8.74 19.49
C PHE A 118 14.91 -7.42 20.25
N THR A 119 15.98 -6.69 19.94
CA THR A 119 16.29 -5.43 20.63
C THR A 119 15.82 -4.24 19.79
N TRP A 120 14.92 -3.44 20.35
CA TRP A 120 14.40 -2.22 19.74
C TRP A 120 15.09 -0.94 20.25
N ASP A 121 16.11 -1.03 21.12
CA ASP A 121 16.68 0.09 21.88
C ASP A 121 17.12 1.31 21.03
N ASP A 122 17.62 1.10 19.83
CA ASP A 122 18.07 2.15 18.91
C ASP A 122 17.15 2.29 17.68
N GLU A 123 15.86 2.01 17.85
CA GLU A 123 14.86 2.03 16.77
C GLU A 123 14.71 3.42 16.13
N PHE A 124 14.83 4.51 16.92
CA PHE A 124 14.61 5.87 16.42
C PHE A 124 15.88 6.69 16.46
N THR A 125 16.14 7.37 15.35
CA THR A 125 17.26 8.31 15.21
C THR A 125 16.73 9.74 15.37
N PRO A 126 17.23 10.56 16.32
CA PRO A 126 16.72 11.92 16.57
C PRO A 126 16.70 12.83 15.33
N GLY A 127 17.61 12.63 14.38
CA GLY A 127 17.66 13.36 13.12
C GLY A 127 16.63 12.92 12.07
N ASN A 128 15.96 11.79 12.29
CA ASN A 128 15.00 11.20 11.35
C ASN A 128 13.65 10.91 12.04
N PRO A 129 12.88 11.91 12.46
CA PRO A 129 11.59 11.67 13.12
C PRO A 129 10.57 11.09 12.13
N LEU A 130 9.70 10.19 12.60
CA LEU A 130 8.54 9.74 11.85
C LEU A 130 7.59 10.91 11.57
N ARG A 131 7.18 11.07 10.33
CA ARG A 131 6.33 12.19 9.89
C ARG A 131 4.86 11.95 10.22
N ASN A 132 4.11 13.02 10.47
CA ASN A 132 2.65 12.93 10.65
C ASN A 132 1.93 12.66 9.32
N ASN A 133 0.62 12.36 9.38
CA ASN A 133 -0.15 11.95 8.21
C ASN A 133 -0.22 13.00 7.09
N HIS A 134 -0.13 14.30 7.40
CA HIS A 134 -0.12 15.37 6.40
C HIS A 134 1.19 15.52 5.62
N GLN A 135 2.24 14.89 6.09
CA GLN A 135 3.58 14.95 5.50
C GLN A 135 4.01 13.65 4.84
N LEU A 136 3.13 12.65 4.79
CA LEU A 136 3.47 11.35 4.21
C LEU A 136 3.71 11.46 2.70
N VAL A 137 4.71 10.71 2.26
CA VAL A 137 4.91 10.23 0.90
C VAL A 137 5.10 8.73 1.01
N ILE A 138 4.10 7.99 0.56
CA ILE A 138 4.05 6.52 0.69
C ILE A 138 4.74 5.90 -0.51
N TYR A 139 5.51 4.84 -0.26
CA TYR A 139 6.07 3.96 -1.27
C TYR A 139 5.39 2.59 -1.14
N GLU A 140 4.55 2.25 -2.11
CA GLU A 140 3.90 0.96 -2.18
C GLU A 140 4.92 -0.08 -2.63
N MET A 141 5.19 -1.05 -1.77
CA MET A 141 6.30 -1.98 -1.94
C MET A 141 5.87 -3.44 -1.90
N PRO A 142 5.73 -4.09 -3.05
CA PRO A 142 5.69 -5.54 -3.12
C PRO A 142 7.06 -6.10 -2.79
N MET A 143 7.22 -6.72 -1.61
CA MET A 143 8.53 -7.20 -1.12
C MET A 143 9.27 -8.06 -2.16
N ARG A 144 8.54 -8.98 -2.80
CA ARG A 144 9.14 -9.90 -3.77
C ARG A 144 9.65 -9.20 -5.04
N TRP A 145 9.08 -8.06 -5.41
CA TRP A 145 9.48 -7.31 -6.61
C TRP A 145 10.79 -6.54 -6.44
N MET A 146 11.24 -6.38 -5.20
CA MET A 146 12.44 -5.58 -4.92
C MET A 146 13.74 -6.24 -5.38
N GLU A 147 13.71 -7.51 -5.77
CA GLU A 147 14.85 -8.20 -6.36
C GLU A 147 14.41 -9.15 -7.47
N SER A 148 15.15 -9.17 -8.57
CA SER A 148 14.95 -10.10 -9.68
C SER A 148 15.87 -11.32 -9.59
N ALA A 149 15.39 -12.45 -10.10
CA ALA A 149 16.24 -13.60 -10.34
C ALA A 149 17.24 -13.31 -11.50
N PRO A 150 18.47 -13.83 -11.43
CA PRO A 150 19.45 -13.62 -12.49
C PRO A 150 18.99 -14.20 -13.84
N GLU A 151 19.19 -13.44 -14.91
CA GLU A 151 19.06 -13.79 -16.33
C GLU A 151 17.77 -14.43 -16.82
N LYS A 152 17.62 -15.74 -16.73
CA LYS A 152 16.46 -16.44 -17.35
C LYS A 152 15.20 -16.49 -16.50
N ALA A 153 15.32 -16.15 -15.25
CA ALA A 153 14.23 -16.14 -14.29
C ALA A 153 13.81 -14.71 -13.89
N ARG A 154 13.98 -13.73 -14.77
CA ARG A 154 13.54 -12.33 -14.56
C ARG A 154 12.06 -12.17 -14.16
N GLN A 155 11.29 -13.24 -14.30
CA GLN A 155 9.87 -13.27 -13.96
C GLN A 155 9.58 -13.70 -12.51
N VAL A 156 10.61 -13.97 -11.70
CA VAL A 156 10.41 -14.38 -10.30
C VAL A 156 11.08 -13.37 -9.38
N GLY A 157 10.26 -12.66 -8.62
CA GLY A 157 10.73 -11.78 -7.57
C GLY A 157 11.33 -12.59 -6.41
N LEU A 158 12.54 -12.23 -5.98
CA LEU A 158 13.30 -12.88 -4.90
C LEU A 158 13.51 -11.97 -3.69
N GLY A 159 12.91 -10.78 -3.66
CA GLY A 159 13.07 -9.82 -2.56
C GLY A 159 12.74 -10.44 -1.20
N THR A 160 13.59 -10.15 -0.21
CA THR A 160 13.44 -10.54 1.19
C THR A 160 13.63 -9.32 2.09
N PHE A 161 13.18 -9.42 3.35
CA PHE A 161 13.32 -8.33 4.32
C PHE A 161 14.79 -7.87 4.44
N GLU A 162 15.70 -8.82 4.58
CA GLU A 162 17.14 -8.53 4.72
C GLU A 162 17.71 -7.86 3.46
N LYS A 163 17.40 -8.37 2.28
CA LYS A 163 17.91 -7.81 1.03
C LYS A 163 17.44 -6.38 0.80
N VAL A 164 16.17 -6.10 1.05
CA VAL A 164 15.65 -4.73 0.92
C VAL A 164 16.38 -3.77 1.86
N VAL A 165 16.67 -4.19 3.08
CA VAL A 165 17.46 -3.37 4.02
C VAL A 165 18.83 -3.02 3.47
N PHE A 166 19.57 -4.00 2.95
CA PHE A 166 20.95 -3.78 2.54
C PHE A 166 21.11 -3.19 1.13
N VAL A 167 20.11 -3.33 0.27
CA VAL A 167 20.21 -2.90 -1.13
C VAL A 167 19.40 -1.63 -1.41
N HIS A 168 18.18 -1.51 -0.86
CA HIS A 168 17.24 -0.49 -1.31
C HIS A 168 16.92 0.61 -0.29
N LEU A 169 16.94 0.35 1.03
CA LEU A 169 16.44 1.33 2.00
C LEU A 169 17.21 2.67 1.97
N ASP A 170 18.51 2.66 1.74
CA ASP A 170 19.28 3.91 1.67
C ASP A 170 18.95 4.70 0.39
N GLN A 171 18.68 4.02 -0.72
CA GLN A 171 18.22 4.64 -1.96
C GLN A 171 16.81 5.23 -1.80
N LEU A 172 15.89 4.50 -1.17
CA LEU A 172 14.53 4.99 -0.88
C LEU A 172 14.56 6.18 0.08
N LYS A 173 15.45 6.16 1.08
CA LYS A 173 15.70 7.34 1.93
C LYS A 173 16.24 8.52 1.13
N ALA A 174 17.15 8.30 0.19
CA ALA A 174 17.68 9.35 -0.68
C ALA A 174 16.62 9.90 -1.64
N LEU A 175 15.68 9.09 -2.11
CA LEU A 175 14.50 9.54 -2.85
C LEU A 175 13.61 10.48 -2.01
N GLY A 176 13.62 10.31 -0.68
CA GLY A 176 12.91 11.18 0.26
C GLY A 176 11.56 10.64 0.73
N ILE A 177 11.20 9.39 0.40
CA ILE A 177 9.99 8.75 0.92
C ILE A 177 10.07 8.62 2.45
N ASN A 178 8.94 8.64 3.12
CA ASN A 178 8.87 8.60 4.58
C ASN A 178 7.81 7.64 5.13
N ALA A 179 7.20 6.85 4.26
CA ALA A 179 6.39 5.69 4.61
C ALA A 179 6.52 4.61 3.54
N ILE A 180 6.50 3.36 3.95
CA ILE A 180 6.36 2.20 3.08
C ILE A 180 5.00 1.57 3.37
N GLU A 181 4.17 1.38 2.33
CA GLU A 181 3.01 0.52 2.37
C GLU A 181 3.46 -0.85 1.85
N LEU A 182 3.54 -1.79 2.78
CA LEU A 182 4.11 -3.11 2.56
C LEU A 182 2.99 -4.08 2.22
N LEU A 183 2.97 -4.60 0.98
CA LEU A 183 2.01 -5.62 0.58
C LEU A 183 2.00 -6.78 1.59
N PRO A 184 0.92 -7.60 1.64
CA PRO A 184 0.77 -8.61 2.69
C PRO A 184 2.01 -9.49 2.84
N VAL A 185 2.61 -9.44 4.03
CA VAL A 185 3.82 -10.21 4.38
C VAL A 185 3.50 -11.41 5.28
N GLN A 186 2.24 -11.59 5.62
CA GLN A 186 1.78 -12.75 6.36
C GLN A 186 1.80 -13.98 5.45
N ASP A 187 2.01 -15.18 6.04
CA ASP A 187 2.15 -16.40 5.26
C ASP A 187 0.94 -16.67 4.35
N SER A 188 1.24 -16.94 3.10
CA SER A 188 0.29 -17.28 2.05
C SER A 188 0.68 -18.59 1.38
N PRO A 189 -0.26 -19.43 0.94
CA PRO A 189 0.06 -20.66 0.20
C PRO A 189 0.70 -20.38 -1.16
N ASP A 190 0.60 -19.17 -1.66
CA ASP A 190 1.13 -18.75 -2.94
C ASP A 190 1.79 -17.37 -2.82
N THR A 191 3.08 -17.36 -2.52
CA THR A 191 3.91 -16.14 -2.44
C THR A 191 4.02 -15.37 -3.75
N LEU A 192 3.79 -16.02 -4.87
CA LEU A 192 3.79 -15.36 -6.17
C LEU A 192 2.53 -14.51 -6.38
N ASN A 193 1.54 -14.66 -5.51
CA ASN A 193 0.25 -13.96 -5.54
C ASN A 193 0.20 -12.77 -4.58
N TRP A 194 1.28 -12.02 -4.45
CA TRP A 194 1.39 -10.79 -3.64
C TRP A 194 1.00 -10.93 -2.16
N GLY A 195 0.73 -12.15 -1.67
CA GLY A 195 0.33 -12.41 -0.29
C GLY A 195 -1.17 -12.33 -0.01
N TYR A 196 -2.03 -11.98 -0.98
CA TYR A 196 -3.48 -11.83 -0.76
C TYR A 196 -4.25 -13.15 -0.54
N GLY A 197 -3.58 -14.25 -0.41
CA GLY A 197 -4.16 -15.51 0.04
C GLY A 197 -3.78 -15.86 1.47
N THR A 198 -3.84 -14.92 2.40
CA THR A 198 -3.36 -15.10 3.78
C THR A 198 -3.90 -16.37 4.44
N ARG A 199 -3.00 -17.18 4.98
CA ARG A 199 -3.27 -18.42 5.68
C ARG A 199 -2.94 -18.33 7.16
N PHE A 200 -1.74 -17.83 7.52
CA PHE A 200 -1.32 -17.59 8.89
C PHE A 200 -1.14 -16.10 9.13
N PHE A 201 -2.04 -15.52 9.93
CA PHE A 201 -2.12 -14.08 10.15
C PHE A 201 -1.08 -13.53 11.12
N PHE A 202 -0.40 -14.41 11.87
CA PHE A 202 0.60 -14.04 12.89
C PHE A 202 2.04 -14.42 12.49
N ALA A 203 2.22 -15.23 11.47
CA ALA A 203 3.53 -15.61 10.97
C ALA A 203 3.84 -14.88 9.65
N PRO A 204 5.04 -14.32 9.48
CA PRO A 204 5.48 -13.82 8.19
C PRO A 204 5.67 -14.95 7.19
N ASP A 205 5.58 -14.62 5.91
CA ASP A 205 5.85 -15.54 4.82
C ASP A 205 7.34 -15.90 4.78
N LEU A 206 7.65 -17.19 4.91
CA LEU A 206 9.02 -17.68 4.98
C LEU A 206 9.84 -17.43 3.70
N ASP A 207 9.17 -17.18 2.56
CA ASP A 207 9.88 -16.80 1.34
C ASP A 207 10.38 -15.35 1.37
N MET A 208 9.85 -14.52 2.28
CA MET A 208 10.31 -13.15 2.52
C MET A 208 11.28 -13.06 3.69
N GLY A 209 11.22 -14.01 4.63
CA GLY A 209 12.13 -14.09 5.77
C GLY A 209 11.49 -14.52 7.07
N LEU A 210 12.30 -14.55 8.11
CA LEU A 210 11.91 -14.95 9.46
C LEU A 210 11.28 -13.79 10.26
N PRO A 211 10.55 -14.05 11.35
CA PRO A 211 10.00 -13.00 12.22
C PRO A 211 11.04 -11.97 12.68
N VAL A 212 12.26 -12.41 13.00
CA VAL A 212 13.34 -11.52 13.42
C VAL A 212 13.83 -10.61 12.29
N GLU A 213 13.80 -11.09 11.04
CA GLU A 213 14.19 -10.31 9.87
C GLU A 213 13.13 -9.25 9.52
N LEU A 214 11.84 -9.54 9.69
CA LEU A 214 10.77 -8.53 9.57
C LEU A 214 10.91 -7.44 10.63
N LYS A 215 11.22 -7.80 11.88
CA LYS A 215 11.52 -6.81 12.94
C LYS A 215 12.74 -5.96 12.58
N PHE A 216 13.78 -6.59 12.07
CA PHE A 216 14.98 -5.88 11.62
C PHE A 216 14.66 -4.91 10.50
N PHE A 217 13.86 -5.32 9.51
CA PHE A 217 13.39 -4.45 8.42
C PHE A 217 12.64 -3.22 8.97
N VAL A 218 11.64 -3.42 9.84
CA VAL A 218 10.87 -2.31 10.44
C VAL A 218 11.78 -1.37 11.22
N LYS A 219 12.66 -1.90 12.07
CA LYS A 219 13.65 -1.12 12.83
C LYS A 219 14.53 -0.27 11.91
N GLN A 220 15.02 -0.85 10.80
CA GLN A 220 15.84 -0.14 9.82
C GLN A 220 15.07 0.94 9.07
N CYS A 221 13.76 0.76 8.83
CA CYS A 221 12.88 1.80 8.31
C CYS A 221 12.77 2.96 9.31
N HIS A 222 12.48 2.67 10.58
CA HIS A 222 12.32 3.67 11.63
C HIS A 222 13.59 4.48 11.87
N GLN A 223 14.77 3.85 11.87
CA GLN A 223 16.05 4.56 11.96
C GLN A 223 16.24 5.58 10.83
N ARG A 224 15.63 5.36 9.69
CA ARG A 224 15.64 6.26 8.53
C ARG A 224 14.49 7.27 8.53
N GLY A 225 13.59 7.24 9.51
CA GLY A 225 12.40 8.08 9.58
C GLY A 225 11.30 7.64 8.61
N ILE A 226 11.28 6.37 8.24
CA ILE A 226 10.31 5.75 7.34
C ILE A 226 9.33 4.95 8.19
N ARG A 227 8.04 5.28 8.11
CA ARG A 227 6.94 4.52 8.71
C ARG A 227 6.68 3.23 7.94
N VAL A 228 6.18 2.19 8.62
CA VAL A 228 5.77 0.94 7.97
C VAL A 228 4.27 0.72 8.15
N ILE A 229 3.55 0.74 7.05
CA ILE A 229 2.10 0.50 6.96
C ILE A 229 1.93 -0.92 6.41
N PHE A 230 1.28 -1.79 7.18
CA PHE A 230 1.04 -3.17 6.74
C PHE A 230 -0.26 -3.26 5.96
N ASP A 231 -0.19 -3.87 4.79
CA ASP A 231 -1.40 -4.28 4.08
C ASP A 231 -1.94 -5.57 4.70
N VAL A 232 -3.22 -5.58 5.05
CA VAL A 232 -3.86 -6.71 5.73
C VAL A 232 -5.14 -7.15 5.03
N VAL A 233 -5.23 -8.46 4.80
CA VAL A 233 -6.36 -9.09 4.13
C VAL A 233 -7.40 -9.47 5.18
N MET A 234 -8.50 -8.74 5.24
CA MET A 234 -9.55 -8.95 6.24
C MET A 234 -10.87 -9.45 5.65
N ASN A 235 -11.01 -9.45 4.34
CA ASN A 235 -12.25 -9.91 3.69
C ASN A 235 -12.31 -11.44 3.57
N HIS A 236 -11.17 -12.11 3.35
CA HIS A 236 -11.10 -13.56 3.15
C HIS A 236 -9.82 -14.17 3.73
N ALA A 237 -9.76 -15.51 3.74
CA ALA A 237 -8.55 -16.27 4.05
C ALA A 237 -8.47 -17.52 3.16
N ARG A 238 -7.26 -17.91 2.74
CA ARG A 238 -7.06 -19.09 1.90
C ARG A 238 -6.38 -20.19 2.70
N ASN A 239 -7.02 -21.33 2.81
CA ASN A 239 -6.52 -22.48 3.57
C ASN A 239 -6.15 -22.16 5.04
N CYS A 240 -6.84 -21.20 5.64
CA CYS A 240 -6.63 -20.82 7.03
C CYS A 240 -7.07 -21.94 7.98
N PRO A 241 -6.26 -22.29 9.00
CA PRO A 241 -6.59 -23.35 9.96
C PRO A 241 -7.88 -23.12 10.74
N LEU A 242 -8.35 -21.88 10.88
CA LEU A 242 -9.65 -21.56 11.48
C LEU A 242 -10.82 -22.29 10.80
N ALA A 243 -10.71 -22.55 9.49
CA ALA A 243 -11.74 -23.29 8.74
C ALA A 243 -11.85 -24.74 9.18
N GLN A 244 -10.73 -25.37 9.57
CA GLN A 244 -10.71 -26.74 10.10
C GLN A 244 -11.12 -26.79 11.57
N LEU A 245 -10.86 -25.69 12.30
CA LEU A 245 -11.19 -25.60 13.71
C LEU A 245 -12.71 -25.47 13.92
N ASP A 246 -13.34 -24.50 13.27
CA ASP A 246 -14.80 -24.33 13.28
C ASP A 246 -15.22 -23.35 12.16
N TYR A 247 -15.52 -23.87 10.97
CA TYR A 247 -15.83 -23.04 9.81
C TYR A 247 -16.95 -22.05 10.08
N ALA A 248 -18.06 -22.51 10.65
CA ALA A 248 -19.26 -21.69 10.83
C ALA A 248 -19.09 -20.53 11.83
N ARG A 249 -18.12 -20.60 12.72
CA ARG A 249 -17.80 -19.52 13.66
C ARG A 249 -16.97 -18.41 13.01
N TYR A 250 -16.13 -18.74 12.05
CA TYR A 250 -15.16 -17.79 11.48
C TYR A 250 -15.49 -17.35 10.06
N PHE A 251 -16.23 -18.17 9.30
CA PHE A 251 -16.47 -17.93 7.89
C PHE A 251 -17.95 -18.03 7.51
N LEU A 252 -18.32 -17.31 6.48
CA LEU A 252 -19.64 -17.35 5.87
C LEU A 252 -19.82 -18.61 5.02
N SER A 253 -20.89 -19.35 5.23
CA SER A 253 -21.31 -20.45 4.36
C SER A 253 -21.99 -19.91 3.09
N SER A 254 -22.26 -20.80 2.13
CA SER A 254 -23.02 -20.44 0.92
C SER A 254 -24.48 -20.09 1.20
N GLU A 255 -25.01 -20.44 2.39
CA GLU A 255 -26.39 -20.23 2.79
C GLU A 255 -26.57 -18.91 3.58
N ASP A 256 -25.47 -18.28 3.99
CA ASP A 256 -25.52 -17.02 4.73
C ASP A 256 -25.98 -15.88 3.82
N GLU A 257 -27.03 -15.16 4.23
CA GLU A 257 -27.56 -14.03 3.47
C GLU A 257 -26.50 -12.94 3.27
N GLU A 258 -25.67 -12.70 4.27
CA GLU A 258 -24.57 -11.73 4.25
C GLU A 258 -23.55 -12.00 3.15
N ARG A 259 -23.37 -13.26 2.73
CA ARG A 259 -22.46 -13.62 1.65
C ARG A 259 -22.81 -12.93 0.34
N SER A 260 -24.11 -12.79 0.03
CA SER A 260 -24.55 -12.11 -1.19
C SER A 260 -24.17 -10.64 -1.27
N HIS A 261 -23.88 -10.02 -0.13
CA HIS A 261 -23.49 -8.62 -0.02
C HIS A 261 -21.97 -8.41 -0.03
N ARG A 262 -21.17 -9.47 -0.01
CA ARG A 262 -19.71 -9.43 0.09
C ARG A 262 -18.99 -9.35 -1.25
N GLY A 263 -19.69 -9.52 -2.37
CA GLY A 263 -19.08 -9.57 -3.69
C GLY A 263 -18.37 -10.88 -3.99
N GLU A 264 -17.18 -10.82 -4.59
CA GLU A 264 -16.40 -12.00 -4.98
C GLU A 264 -15.79 -12.69 -3.76
N ASP A 265 -15.67 -14.02 -3.80
CA ASP A 265 -15.03 -14.81 -2.74
C ASP A 265 -13.54 -15.09 -3.01
N TYR A 266 -13.03 -14.66 -4.15
CA TYR A 266 -11.63 -14.85 -4.56
C TYR A 266 -11.14 -16.31 -4.50
N GLY A 267 -12.07 -17.28 -4.55
CA GLY A 267 -11.75 -18.68 -4.35
C GLY A 267 -11.30 -19.03 -2.94
N ALA A 268 -11.77 -18.28 -1.94
CA ALA A 268 -11.33 -18.33 -0.55
C ALA A 268 -12.52 -18.31 0.42
N SER A 269 -12.27 -18.47 1.72
CA SER A 269 -13.29 -18.40 2.76
C SER A 269 -13.48 -16.97 3.25
N LEU A 270 -14.69 -16.42 3.14
CA LEU A 270 -15.02 -15.06 3.58
C LEU A 270 -15.24 -15.03 5.10
N PHE A 271 -14.56 -14.13 5.81
CA PHE A 271 -14.74 -13.98 7.26
C PHE A 271 -16.16 -13.56 7.65
N ARG A 272 -16.66 -14.16 8.73
CA ARG A 272 -17.96 -13.83 9.35
C ARG A 272 -17.77 -12.74 10.40
N TYR A 273 -18.20 -11.52 10.11
CA TYR A 273 -18.17 -10.41 11.07
C TYR A 273 -19.51 -10.15 11.76
N TRP A 274 -20.54 -10.89 11.41
CA TRP A 274 -21.82 -10.93 12.09
C TRP A 274 -21.80 -11.99 13.20
N PRO A 275 -22.61 -11.80 14.25
CA PRO A 275 -22.69 -12.79 15.33
C PRO A 275 -22.98 -14.20 14.80
N ASP A 276 -22.35 -15.19 15.40
CA ASP A 276 -22.69 -16.61 15.19
C ASP A 276 -24.02 -16.98 15.89
N ALA A 277 -24.41 -18.25 15.81
CA ALA A 277 -25.64 -18.75 16.44
C ALA A 277 -25.65 -18.60 17.98
N ALA A 278 -24.50 -18.44 18.61
CA ALA A 278 -24.34 -18.20 20.04
C ALA A 278 -24.26 -16.69 20.38
N GLY A 279 -24.35 -15.81 19.38
CA GLY A 279 -24.20 -14.37 19.55
C GLY A 279 -22.76 -13.88 19.70
N LEU A 280 -21.78 -14.72 19.36
CA LEU A 280 -20.35 -14.43 19.44
C LEU A 280 -19.79 -13.97 18.09
N THR A 281 -18.71 -13.21 18.12
CA THR A 281 -18.01 -12.68 16.92
C THR A 281 -16.53 -13.03 16.90
N PRO A 282 -16.16 -14.33 16.93
CA PRO A 282 -14.76 -14.75 17.07
C PRO A 282 -13.86 -14.33 15.91
N ALA A 283 -14.41 -14.14 14.71
CA ALA A 283 -13.65 -13.61 13.60
C ALA A 283 -13.22 -12.13 13.82
N ARG A 284 -14.07 -11.31 14.49
CA ARG A 284 -13.68 -9.95 14.88
C ARG A 284 -12.53 -9.98 15.89
N GLU A 285 -12.65 -10.81 16.93
CA GLU A 285 -11.61 -10.96 17.96
C GLU A 285 -10.29 -11.40 17.35
N PHE A 286 -10.30 -12.35 16.42
CA PHE A 286 -9.11 -12.81 15.70
C PHE A 286 -8.42 -11.67 14.97
N GLN A 287 -9.14 -10.83 14.25
CA GLN A 287 -8.58 -9.69 13.52
C GLN A 287 -8.10 -8.58 14.47
N LEU A 288 -8.78 -8.36 15.60
CA LEU A 288 -8.32 -7.40 16.60
C LEU A 288 -7.00 -7.85 17.24
N HIS A 289 -6.86 -9.15 17.54
CA HIS A 289 -5.61 -9.73 18.04
C HIS A 289 -4.48 -9.63 17.00
N MET A 290 -4.79 -9.85 15.72
CA MET A 290 -3.81 -9.67 14.63
C MET A 290 -3.30 -8.22 14.60
N ALA A 291 -4.20 -7.23 14.68
CA ALA A 291 -3.80 -5.82 14.71
C ALA A 291 -2.92 -5.50 15.92
N GLU A 292 -3.32 -5.96 17.12
CA GLU A 292 -2.56 -5.80 18.34
C GLU A 292 -1.15 -6.41 18.22
N TYR A 293 -1.07 -7.62 17.68
CA TYR A 293 0.20 -8.31 17.44
C TYR A 293 1.12 -7.56 16.48
N LEU A 294 0.61 -7.11 15.34
CA LEU A 294 1.42 -6.36 14.38
C LEU A 294 1.91 -5.01 14.95
N ILE A 295 1.10 -4.35 15.79
CA ILE A 295 1.50 -3.10 16.44
C ILE A 295 2.55 -3.36 17.53
N THR A 296 2.32 -4.32 18.41
CA THR A 296 3.18 -4.51 19.60
C THR A 296 4.44 -5.30 19.31
N GLU A 297 4.40 -6.22 18.34
CA GLU A 297 5.51 -7.11 18.01
C GLU A 297 6.37 -6.58 16.86
N TYR A 298 5.75 -5.96 15.83
CA TYR A 298 6.45 -5.45 14.66
C TYR A 298 6.43 -3.91 14.57
N HIS A 299 5.87 -3.23 15.58
CA HIS A 299 5.82 -1.78 15.66
C HIS A 299 5.18 -1.11 14.42
N ALA A 300 4.09 -1.71 13.94
CA ALA A 300 3.33 -1.18 12.80
C ALA A 300 2.87 0.27 13.02
N ASP A 301 3.07 1.14 12.02
CA ASP A 301 2.64 2.56 12.05
C ASP A 301 1.30 2.81 11.36
N GLY A 302 0.70 1.78 10.81
CA GLY A 302 -0.60 1.85 10.14
C GLY A 302 -0.98 0.55 9.48
N PHE A 303 -2.22 0.55 8.98
CA PHE A 303 -2.77 -0.55 8.19
C PHE A 303 -3.39 -0.03 6.90
N ARG A 304 -3.20 -0.76 5.80
CA ARG A 304 -4.05 -0.67 4.62
C ARG A 304 -4.98 -1.88 4.63
N LEU A 305 -6.27 -1.64 4.44
CA LEU A 305 -7.30 -2.67 4.44
C LEU A 305 -7.64 -3.04 3.00
N ASP A 306 -7.25 -4.26 2.62
CA ASP A 306 -7.52 -4.83 1.31
C ASP A 306 -9.01 -5.00 1.07
N GLU A 307 -9.45 -4.70 -0.16
CA GLU A 307 -10.81 -4.96 -0.62
C GLU A 307 -11.89 -4.53 0.39
N PHE A 308 -11.85 -3.28 0.82
CA PHE A 308 -12.75 -2.73 1.83
C PHE A 308 -14.24 -3.00 1.52
N LYS A 309 -14.63 -2.93 0.23
CA LYS A 309 -16.01 -3.25 -0.18
C LYS A 309 -16.35 -4.71 0.10
N GLY A 310 -15.38 -5.62 0.02
CA GLY A 310 -15.54 -7.04 0.31
C GLY A 310 -15.70 -7.35 1.79
N ILE A 311 -15.12 -6.55 2.70
CA ILE A 311 -15.34 -6.66 4.15
C ILE A 311 -16.80 -6.29 4.50
N ASN A 312 -17.30 -5.23 3.90
CA ASN A 312 -18.69 -4.72 3.95
C ASN A 312 -19.34 -4.69 5.34
N HIS A 313 -18.56 -4.47 6.39
CA HIS A 313 -19.06 -4.36 7.77
C HIS A 313 -18.48 -3.14 8.48
N TRP A 314 -19.05 -1.96 8.21
CA TRP A 314 -18.51 -0.67 8.65
C TRP A 314 -18.37 -0.53 10.17
N GLU A 315 -19.29 -1.09 10.94
CA GLU A 315 -19.19 -1.06 12.40
C GLU A 315 -17.96 -1.83 12.89
N PHE A 316 -17.69 -3.00 12.32
CA PHE A 316 -16.51 -3.78 12.67
C PHE A 316 -15.22 -3.07 12.22
N ILE A 317 -15.18 -2.51 11.00
CA ILE A 317 -13.99 -1.80 10.54
C ILE A 317 -13.71 -0.58 11.43
N GLN A 318 -14.75 0.15 11.84
CA GLN A 318 -14.59 1.24 12.80
C GLN A 318 -14.05 0.73 14.15
N GLN A 319 -14.58 -0.39 14.65
CA GLN A 319 -14.08 -1.05 15.86
C GLN A 319 -12.60 -1.43 15.70
N PHE A 320 -12.23 -2.04 14.57
CA PHE A 320 -10.84 -2.41 14.26
C PHE A 320 -9.92 -1.18 14.24
N ARG A 321 -10.33 -0.13 13.54
CA ARG A 321 -9.58 1.13 13.49
C ARG A 321 -9.39 1.73 14.88
N ASP A 322 -10.47 1.85 15.66
CA ASP A 322 -10.43 2.46 16.98
C ASP A 322 -9.58 1.63 17.97
N HIS A 323 -9.66 0.29 17.88
CA HIS A 323 -8.82 -0.61 18.66
C HIS A 323 -7.34 -0.48 18.29
N ALA A 324 -7.00 -0.51 16.99
CA ALA A 324 -5.64 -0.34 16.53
C ALA A 324 -5.03 0.99 16.99
N TRP A 325 -5.79 2.09 16.89
CA TRP A 325 -5.39 3.40 17.41
C TRP A 325 -5.15 3.37 18.91
N GLN A 326 -6.04 2.75 19.66
CA GLN A 326 -5.92 2.64 21.11
C GLN A 326 -4.66 1.87 21.51
N VAL A 327 -4.42 0.70 20.91
CA VAL A 327 -3.24 -0.14 21.15
C VAL A 327 -1.97 0.64 20.81
N HIS A 328 -1.94 1.24 19.62
CA HIS A 328 -0.78 2.00 19.18
C HIS A 328 -0.48 3.19 20.12
N GLN A 329 -1.48 3.97 20.52
CA GLN A 329 -1.27 5.10 21.43
C GLN A 329 -0.85 4.69 22.83
N GLN A 330 -1.28 3.51 23.30
CA GLN A 330 -0.81 2.99 24.58
C GLN A 330 0.66 2.56 24.52
N ALA A 331 1.08 1.94 23.42
CA ALA A 331 2.46 1.52 23.22
C ALA A 331 3.39 2.70 22.84
N TYR A 332 2.88 3.66 22.06
CA TYR A 332 3.65 4.74 21.44
C TYR A 332 2.89 6.07 21.45
N PRO A 333 2.75 6.75 22.61
CA PRO A 333 1.84 7.91 22.80
C PRO A 333 2.05 9.07 21.83
N ASP A 334 3.28 9.30 21.40
CA ASP A 334 3.66 10.46 20.59
C ASP A 334 3.84 10.15 19.11
N ARG A 335 3.50 8.92 18.67
CA ARG A 335 3.69 8.53 17.28
C ARG A 335 2.40 8.60 16.48
N PRO A 336 2.47 9.02 15.22
CA PRO A 336 1.32 9.03 14.33
C PRO A 336 0.98 7.60 13.86
N PHE A 337 -0.31 7.35 13.69
CA PHE A 337 -0.85 6.10 13.14
C PHE A 337 -1.87 6.40 12.04
N ILE A 338 -2.15 5.46 11.15
CA ILE A 338 -3.13 5.63 10.08
C ILE A 338 -3.78 4.30 9.69
N VAL A 339 -5.07 4.33 9.39
CA VAL A 339 -5.80 3.21 8.78
C VAL A 339 -6.35 3.68 7.44
N ILE A 340 -5.89 3.03 6.37
CA ILE A 340 -6.20 3.34 4.97
C ILE A 340 -7.13 2.26 4.43
N ALA A 341 -8.21 2.60 3.72
CA ALA A 341 -9.05 1.63 3.04
C ALA A 341 -8.79 1.63 1.54
N GLU A 342 -8.71 0.46 0.95
CA GLU A 342 -8.90 0.31 -0.48
C GLU A 342 -10.39 0.16 -0.78
N ASP A 343 -11.05 1.25 -1.11
CA ASP A 343 -12.48 1.27 -1.45
C ASP A 343 -12.72 1.63 -2.91
N SER A 344 -12.80 0.62 -3.76
CA SER A 344 -13.06 0.78 -5.21
C SER A 344 -14.44 1.41 -5.50
N TRP A 345 -15.35 1.47 -4.53
CA TRP A 345 -16.60 2.23 -4.63
C TRP A 345 -16.43 3.73 -4.36
N ARG A 346 -15.21 4.20 -4.03
CA ARG A 346 -14.83 5.62 -3.93
C ARG A 346 -15.60 6.40 -2.87
N ARG A 347 -15.96 5.77 -1.76
CA ARG A 347 -16.80 6.35 -0.71
C ARG A 347 -16.00 7.23 0.25
N ALA A 348 -15.58 8.43 -0.17
CA ALA A 348 -14.87 9.38 0.70
C ALA A 348 -15.57 9.59 2.06
N ALA A 349 -16.89 9.39 2.10
CA ALA A 349 -17.73 9.49 3.30
C ALA A 349 -17.27 8.64 4.50
N ILE A 350 -16.55 7.52 4.27
CA ILE A 350 -16.05 6.67 5.36
C ILE A 350 -14.94 7.33 6.19
N THR A 351 -14.28 8.35 5.63
CA THR A 351 -13.23 9.12 6.32
C THR A 351 -13.76 10.32 7.11
N HIS A 352 -15.07 10.58 7.04
CA HIS A 352 -15.70 11.73 7.66
C HIS A 352 -16.40 11.38 8.99
N GLN A 353 -16.49 12.34 9.90
CA GLN A 353 -17.43 12.32 11.00
C GLN A 353 -18.80 12.76 10.46
N ARG A 354 -19.76 11.85 10.39
CA ARG A 354 -21.11 12.12 9.85
C ARG A 354 -22.14 11.16 10.45
N PRO A 355 -23.41 11.63 10.63
CA PRO A 355 -24.46 10.81 11.27
C PRO A 355 -24.75 9.46 10.58
N GLN A 356 -24.46 9.35 9.27
CA GLN A 356 -24.69 8.12 8.51
C GLN A 356 -23.64 7.03 8.75
N ASN A 357 -22.49 7.38 9.32
CA ASN A 357 -21.49 6.39 9.71
C ASN A 357 -21.85 5.78 11.08
N PRO A 358 -21.38 4.57 11.39
CA PRO A 358 -21.56 3.98 12.70
C PRO A 358 -21.13 4.95 13.81
N ASN A 359 -21.96 5.12 14.82
CA ASN A 359 -21.75 6.03 15.96
C ASN A 359 -21.42 7.49 15.57
N GLY A 360 -21.75 7.93 14.36
CA GLY A 360 -21.45 9.27 13.85
C GLY A 360 -19.96 9.55 13.63
N ARG A 361 -19.09 8.54 13.72
CA ARG A 361 -17.62 8.68 13.63
C ARG A 361 -17.10 8.20 12.28
N LYS A 362 -15.89 8.59 11.93
CA LYS A 362 -15.19 8.06 10.75
C LYS A 362 -14.94 6.55 10.89
N VAL A 363 -14.99 5.84 9.79
CA VAL A 363 -14.76 4.40 9.70
C VAL A 363 -13.28 4.10 9.53
N THR A 364 -12.61 4.83 8.63
CA THR A 364 -11.16 4.79 8.40
C THR A 364 -10.57 6.20 8.45
N ASP A 365 -9.25 6.32 8.48
CA ASP A 365 -8.58 7.63 8.47
C ASP A 365 -8.48 8.16 7.05
N SER A 366 -8.18 7.29 6.09
CA SER A 366 -7.91 7.60 4.70
C SER A 366 -8.47 6.52 3.79
N ILE A 367 -8.56 6.84 2.49
CA ILE A 367 -8.85 5.87 1.42
C ILE A 367 -7.93 6.07 0.22
N TRP A 368 -7.71 5.02 -0.55
CA TRP A 368 -7.12 5.13 -1.89
C TRP A 368 -8.03 5.95 -2.81
N ASN A 369 -7.49 6.96 -3.45
CA ASN A 369 -8.24 7.88 -4.30
C ASN A 369 -8.22 7.43 -5.77
N PHE A 370 -9.03 6.42 -6.08
CA PHE A 370 -9.21 5.90 -7.44
C PHE A 370 -9.62 7.01 -8.44
N ALA A 371 -10.43 7.98 -8.00
CA ALA A 371 -10.85 9.06 -8.87
C ALA A 371 -9.68 9.97 -9.30
N PHE A 372 -8.71 10.20 -8.40
CA PHE A 372 -7.48 10.93 -8.73
C PHE A 372 -6.65 10.17 -9.76
N ARG A 373 -6.42 8.86 -9.52
CA ARG A 373 -5.68 8.00 -10.44
C ARG A 373 -6.26 8.05 -11.85
N ASP A 374 -7.54 7.80 -11.97
CA ASP A 374 -8.20 7.70 -13.26
C ASP A 374 -8.20 9.04 -14.01
N GLU A 375 -8.49 10.15 -13.32
CA GLU A 375 -8.49 11.47 -13.93
C GLU A 375 -7.07 11.89 -14.37
N LEU A 376 -6.05 11.64 -13.55
CA LEU A 376 -4.66 11.96 -13.87
C LEU A 376 -4.21 11.18 -15.13
N ARG A 377 -4.53 9.89 -15.21
CA ARG A 377 -4.21 9.06 -16.37
C ARG A 377 -4.88 9.57 -17.62
N ARG A 378 -6.16 9.96 -17.56
CA ARG A 378 -6.88 10.59 -18.70
C ARG A 378 -6.20 11.87 -19.16
N VAL A 379 -5.76 12.71 -18.22
CA VAL A 379 -5.05 13.96 -18.51
C VAL A 379 -3.80 13.70 -19.34
N PHE A 380 -2.91 12.82 -18.88
CA PHE A 380 -1.59 12.64 -19.50
C PHE A 380 -1.57 11.69 -20.68
N SER A 381 -2.60 10.87 -20.88
CA SER A 381 -2.76 10.07 -22.09
C SER A 381 -3.39 10.83 -23.26
N GLY A 382 -3.83 12.09 -23.04
CA GLY A 382 -4.52 12.89 -24.05
C GLY A 382 -6.01 12.56 -24.23
N ARG A 383 -6.58 11.73 -23.35
CA ARG A 383 -8.01 11.31 -23.40
C ARG A 383 -8.89 12.22 -22.54
N LEU A 384 -8.78 13.54 -22.75
CA LEU A 384 -9.50 14.56 -21.98
C LEU A 384 -10.95 14.78 -22.41
N ASP A 385 -11.43 14.07 -23.40
CA ASP A 385 -12.79 14.24 -23.87
C ASP A 385 -13.81 13.86 -22.80
N THR A 386 -14.73 14.79 -22.53
CA THR A 386 -15.83 14.54 -21.59
C THR A 386 -16.96 13.81 -22.31
N ALA A 387 -17.41 12.69 -21.75
CA ALA A 387 -18.59 11.99 -22.20
C ALA A 387 -19.85 12.83 -21.87
N TRP A 388 -20.96 12.53 -22.56
CA TRP A 388 -22.23 13.21 -22.30
C TRP A 388 -22.65 13.04 -20.82
N GLY A 389 -22.94 14.17 -20.17
CA GLY A 389 -23.34 14.22 -18.76
C GLY A 389 -22.20 14.33 -17.75
N GLU A 390 -20.95 14.29 -18.18
CA GLU A 390 -19.81 14.56 -17.30
C GLU A 390 -19.67 16.06 -16.99
N PRO A 391 -19.08 16.42 -15.82
CA PRO A 391 -18.76 17.80 -15.50
C PRO A 391 -17.78 18.42 -16.49
N ALA A 392 -17.78 19.76 -16.58
CA ALA A 392 -16.80 20.50 -17.38
C ALA A 392 -15.36 20.12 -16.98
N ARG A 393 -14.41 20.11 -17.94
CA ARG A 393 -13.01 19.73 -17.71
C ARG A 393 -12.37 20.51 -16.56
N ARG A 394 -12.65 21.83 -16.48
CA ARG A 394 -12.10 22.66 -15.39
C ARG A 394 -12.58 22.23 -14.01
N GLU A 395 -13.82 21.77 -13.89
CA GLU A 395 -14.34 21.27 -12.62
C GLU A 395 -13.65 19.93 -12.22
N ARG A 396 -13.49 19.03 -13.17
CA ARG A 396 -12.79 17.76 -12.94
C ARG A 396 -11.34 17.98 -12.52
N VAL A 397 -10.63 18.90 -13.18
CA VAL A 397 -9.26 19.27 -12.80
C VAL A 397 -9.23 19.90 -11.40
N ARG A 398 -10.17 20.79 -11.06
CA ARG A 398 -10.26 21.35 -9.72
C ARG A 398 -10.47 20.27 -8.67
N TRP A 399 -11.39 19.35 -8.91
CA TRP A 399 -11.69 18.28 -7.98
C TRP A 399 -10.48 17.34 -7.78
N MET A 400 -9.81 16.98 -8.87
CA MET A 400 -8.59 16.16 -8.81
C MET A 400 -7.51 16.84 -7.94
N VAL A 401 -7.22 18.11 -8.17
CA VAL A 401 -6.16 18.83 -7.44
C VAL A 401 -6.53 19.09 -5.98
N THR A 402 -7.79 19.42 -5.68
CA THR A 402 -8.22 19.82 -4.33
C THR A 402 -8.79 18.68 -3.50
N GLY A 403 -9.21 17.58 -4.12
CA GLY A 403 -9.96 16.52 -3.45
C GLY A 403 -11.34 16.97 -2.93
N GLY A 404 -11.78 18.22 -3.21
CA GLY A 404 -13.01 18.79 -2.64
C GLY A 404 -14.30 18.13 -3.11
N GLN A 405 -14.29 17.53 -4.29
CA GLN A 405 -15.34 16.65 -4.81
C GLN A 405 -14.69 15.52 -5.63
N THR A 406 -15.44 14.44 -5.84
CA THR A 406 -15.04 13.34 -6.72
C THR A 406 -16.16 13.06 -7.72
N TRP A 407 -15.78 12.56 -8.88
CA TRP A 407 -16.74 12.08 -9.86
C TRP A 407 -16.81 10.56 -9.78
N ASN A 408 -18.01 10.04 -9.66
CA ASN A 408 -18.24 8.60 -9.68
C ASN A 408 -18.73 8.17 -11.06
N ASP A 409 -17.88 7.49 -11.82
CA ASP A 409 -18.17 7.06 -13.19
C ASP A 409 -19.31 6.02 -13.26
N TRP A 410 -19.53 5.26 -12.19
CA TRP A 410 -20.60 4.26 -12.12
C TRP A 410 -21.97 4.89 -11.88
N SER A 411 -22.07 5.77 -10.88
CA SER A 411 -23.32 6.47 -10.57
C SER A 411 -23.56 7.67 -11.46
N ARG A 412 -22.54 8.16 -12.17
CA ARG A 412 -22.52 9.42 -12.94
C ARG A 412 -22.97 10.62 -12.12
N GLN A 413 -22.50 10.69 -10.89
CA GLN A 413 -22.82 11.76 -9.96
C GLN A 413 -21.54 12.30 -9.31
N ALA A 414 -21.59 13.60 -8.96
CA ALA A 414 -20.58 14.19 -8.11
C ALA A 414 -20.83 13.75 -6.66
N GLU A 415 -19.81 13.26 -6.00
CA GLU A 415 -19.86 12.86 -4.61
C GLU A 415 -19.04 13.81 -3.74
N ALA A 416 -19.37 13.84 -2.43
CA ALA A 416 -18.58 14.59 -1.48
C ALA A 416 -17.12 14.10 -1.52
N GLY A 417 -16.18 15.03 -1.65
CA GLY A 417 -14.76 14.74 -1.60
C GLY A 417 -14.22 14.73 -0.18
N PHE A 418 -12.96 15.06 -0.05
CA PHE A 418 -12.22 15.03 1.20
C PHE A 418 -12.19 16.42 1.85
N HIS A 419 -12.28 16.47 3.17
CA HIS A 419 -12.21 17.70 3.95
C HIS A 419 -10.78 18.01 4.42
N ASP A 420 -9.95 16.99 4.45
CA ASP A 420 -8.56 17.09 4.90
C ASP A 420 -7.65 16.27 3.99
N LEU A 421 -6.45 16.78 3.75
CA LEU A 421 -5.42 16.19 2.93
C LEU A 421 -5.11 14.73 3.32
N SER A 422 -5.12 14.43 4.61
CA SER A 422 -4.79 13.09 5.10
C SER A 422 -5.87 12.04 4.85
N GLN A 423 -7.04 12.42 4.33
CA GLN A 423 -8.16 11.51 4.06
C GLN A 423 -8.05 10.79 2.71
N ALA A 424 -7.20 11.25 1.80
CA ALA A 424 -7.03 10.69 0.48
C ALA A 424 -5.59 10.24 0.24
N VAL A 425 -5.39 9.01 -0.23
CA VAL A 425 -4.11 8.54 -0.79
C VAL A 425 -4.20 8.64 -2.30
N ASN A 426 -3.48 9.61 -2.87
CA ASN A 426 -3.41 9.85 -4.31
C ASN A 426 -2.27 9.04 -4.92
N TYR A 427 -2.47 8.43 -6.08
CA TYR A 427 -1.46 7.60 -6.74
C TYR A 427 -1.59 7.62 -8.26
N LEU A 428 -0.52 7.22 -8.95
CA LEU A 428 -0.45 7.07 -10.41
C LEU A 428 -0.80 5.64 -10.82
N THR A 429 -0.20 4.70 -10.12
CA THR A 429 -0.38 3.25 -10.27
C THR A 429 -0.36 2.63 -8.87
N SER A 430 -1.01 1.49 -8.70
CA SER A 430 -0.84 0.56 -7.59
C SER A 430 -0.34 -0.78 -8.14
N HIS A 431 -0.09 -1.73 -7.25
CA HIS A 431 0.27 -3.11 -7.65
C HIS A 431 -0.79 -3.80 -8.51
N ASP A 432 -2.08 -3.35 -8.46
CA ASP A 432 -3.17 -3.85 -9.30
C ASP A 432 -2.99 -3.41 -10.76
N VAL A 433 -2.09 -4.05 -11.48
CA VAL A 433 -1.78 -3.75 -12.88
C VAL A 433 -2.28 -4.85 -13.82
N GLU A 434 -3.35 -5.54 -13.42
CA GLU A 434 -3.86 -6.74 -14.12
C GLU A 434 -4.70 -6.44 -15.36
N LYS A 435 -5.32 -5.26 -15.45
CA LYS A 435 -6.22 -4.92 -16.55
C LYS A 435 -5.58 -3.90 -17.47
N ASP A 436 -6.07 -3.80 -18.71
CA ASP A 436 -5.55 -2.89 -19.72
C ASP A 436 -5.53 -1.41 -19.28
N ASP A 437 -6.50 -1.00 -18.49
CA ASP A 437 -6.61 0.34 -17.92
C ASP A 437 -5.85 0.53 -16.59
N GLU A 438 -5.34 -0.55 -16.02
CA GLU A 438 -4.56 -0.58 -14.77
C GLU A 438 -3.05 -0.72 -14.98
N LYS A 439 -2.56 -0.71 -16.21
CA LYS A 439 -1.14 -0.74 -16.57
C LYS A 439 -0.30 0.20 -15.73
N ARG A 440 0.99 -0.14 -15.54
CA ARG A 440 1.99 0.77 -15.01
C ARG A 440 1.91 2.13 -15.72
N ILE A 441 2.07 3.21 -14.99
CA ILE A 441 1.90 4.56 -15.55
C ILE A 441 2.79 4.79 -16.77
N MET A 442 4.04 4.33 -16.75
CA MET A 442 4.94 4.49 -17.90
C MET A 442 4.39 3.82 -19.16
N ASN A 443 3.88 2.59 -19.04
CA ASN A 443 3.28 1.84 -20.14
C ASN A 443 1.98 2.50 -20.63
N TYR A 444 1.20 3.03 -19.70
CA TYR A 444 -0.03 3.78 -20.01
C TYR A 444 0.26 5.05 -20.82
N LEU A 445 1.40 5.70 -20.59
CA LEU A 445 1.84 6.88 -21.33
C LEU A 445 2.49 6.55 -22.67
N LEU A 446 3.21 5.43 -22.75
CA LEU A 446 3.87 4.99 -23.99
C LEU A 446 2.88 4.51 -25.05
N ALA A 447 1.84 3.78 -24.65
CA ALA A 447 0.88 3.21 -25.59
C ALA A 447 0.30 4.23 -26.59
N PRO A 448 -0.28 5.37 -26.18
CA PRO A 448 -0.80 6.35 -27.13
C PRO A 448 0.30 7.00 -28.00
N LEU A 449 1.50 7.19 -27.49
CA LEU A 449 2.63 7.69 -28.27
C LEU A 449 3.04 6.74 -29.40
N LEU A 450 2.98 5.45 -29.14
CA LEU A 450 3.22 4.40 -30.13
C LEU A 450 2.09 4.33 -31.16
N GLU A 451 0.84 4.41 -30.72
CA GLU A 451 -0.34 4.43 -31.59
C GLU A 451 -0.32 5.61 -32.58
N GLU A 452 0.08 6.81 -32.14
CA GLU A 452 0.26 7.99 -32.99
C GLU A 452 1.32 7.78 -34.10
N ARG A 453 2.22 6.83 -33.92
CA ARG A 453 3.27 6.46 -34.89
C ARG A 453 2.97 5.21 -35.71
N GLY A 454 1.74 4.67 -35.58
CA GLY A 454 1.27 3.53 -36.35
C GLY A 454 1.58 2.16 -35.73
N TYR A 455 2.10 2.11 -34.52
CA TYR A 455 2.20 0.89 -33.71
C TYR A 455 0.86 0.60 -33.04
N ARG A 456 0.66 -0.60 -32.52
CA ARG A 456 -0.60 -0.96 -31.83
C ARG A 456 -0.68 -0.50 -30.37
N GLY A 457 0.44 -0.02 -29.80
CA GLY A 457 0.53 0.33 -28.36
C GLY A 457 0.35 -0.87 -27.43
N THR A 458 0.64 -2.07 -27.93
CA THR A 458 0.56 -3.31 -27.18
C THR A 458 1.75 -3.46 -26.23
N VAL A 459 1.64 -4.40 -25.29
CA VAL A 459 2.76 -4.82 -24.43
C VAL A 459 4.00 -5.19 -25.24
N ASP A 460 3.82 -5.91 -26.35
CA ASP A 460 4.93 -6.29 -27.22
C ASP A 460 5.58 -5.08 -27.89
N ASP A 461 4.80 -4.07 -28.30
CA ASP A 461 5.35 -2.83 -28.86
C ASP A 461 6.11 -2.03 -27.80
N ILE A 462 5.62 -2.00 -26.56
CA ILE A 462 6.29 -1.35 -25.45
C ILE A 462 7.57 -2.07 -25.08
N ARG A 463 7.56 -3.40 -24.98
CA ARG A 463 8.77 -4.21 -24.74
C ARG A 463 9.79 -4.02 -25.85
N TRP A 464 9.35 -4.08 -27.11
CA TRP A 464 10.24 -3.82 -28.25
C TRP A 464 10.92 -2.44 -28.14
N LEU A 465 10.15 -1.41 -27.78
CA LEU A 465 10.71 -0.08 -27.59
C LEU A 465 11.74 -0.06 -26.45
N THR A 466 11.41 -0.64 -25.32
CA THR A 466 12.20 -0.49 -24.09
C THR A 466 13.41 -1.43 -24.03
N ASP A 467 13.30 -2.66 -24.54
CA ASP A 467 14.41 -3.62 -24.58
C ASP A 467 15.52 -3.22 -25.58
N HIS A 468 15.20 -2.39 -26.56
CA HIS A 468 16.15 -1.94 -27.57
C HIS A 468 16.81 -0.59 -27.25
N LEU A 469 16.35 0.12 -26.21
CA LEU A 469 16.96 1.40 -25.80
C LEU A 469 18.43 1.28 -25.40
N GLU A 470 18.85 0.12 -24.92
CA GLU A 470 20.21 -0.15 -24.45
C GLU A 470 21.14 -0.68 -25.55
N SER A 471 20.60 -1.34 -26.59
CA SER A 471 21.37 -2.14 -27.54
C SER A 471 21.48 -1.56 -28.94
N GLY A 472 21.03 -0.31 -29.18
CA GLY A 472 21.08 0.32 -30.48
C GLY A 472 19.76 0.85 -30.98
N ALA A 473 18.93 1.35 -30.07
CA ALA A 473 17.70 2.05 -30.41
C ALA A 473 17.95 3.19 -31.39
N ASP A 474 17.07 3.36 -32.35
CA ASP A 474 17.11 4.50 -33.23
C ASP A 474 16.71 5.82 -32.51
N ASP A 475 16.98 6.95 -33.17
CA ASP A 475 16.68 8.28 -32.63
C ASP A 475 15.18 8.44 -32.31
N GLN A 476 14.29 7.73 -33.00
CA GLN A 476 12.86 7.79 -32.79
C GLN A 476 12.43 7.06 -31.51
N GLN A 477 13.05 5.91 -31.20
CA GLN A 477 12.76 5.17 -29.97
C GLN A 477 13.19 5.98 -28.74
N HIS A 478 14.41 6.55 -28.77
CA HIS A 478 14.88 7.46 -27.71
C HIS A 478 13.98 8.68 -27.55
N PHE A 479 13.50 9.24 -28.65
CA PHE A 479 12.58 10.39 -28.61
C PHE A 479 11.24 10.05 -27.96
N LEU A 480 10.60 8.93 -28.33
CA LEU A 480 9.31 8.52 -27.74
C LEU A 480 9.44 8.20 -26.26
N HIS A 481 10.50 7.50 -25.88
CA HIS A 481 10.78 7.22 -24.47
C HIS A 481 11.00 8.50 -23.66
N GLY A 482 11.78 9.45 -24.20
CA GLY A 482 12.00 10.75 -23.57
C GLY A 482 10.70 11.56 -23.40
N LEU A 483 9.81 11.55 -24.39
CA LEU A 483 8.49 12.19 -24.27
C LEU A 483 7.63 11.56 -23.18
N ALA A 484 7.63 10.22 -23.06
CA ALA A 484 6.89 9.53 -22.01
C ALA A 484 7.43 9.87 -20.62
N LEU A 485 8.75 9.91 -20.44
CA LEU A 485 9.39 10.32 -19.19
C LEU A 485 9.08 11.76 -18.80
N GLU A 486 9.03 12.71 -19.76
CA GLU A 486 8.62 14.10 -19.47
C GLU A 486 7.11 14.20 -19.08
N ARG A 487 6.23 13.40 -19.70
CA ARG A 487 4.83 13.30 -19.27
C ARG A 487 4.74 12.69 -17.86
N LEU A 488 5.54 11.66 -17.57
CA LEU A 488 5.59 11.04 -16.26
C LEU A 488 6.11 12.01 -15.19
N ARG A 489 7.17 12.79 -15.48
CA ARG A 489 7.62 13.87 -14.61
C ARG A 489 6.47 14.86 -14.30
N SER A 490 5.71 15.24 -15.32
CA SER A 490 4.56 16.15 -15.15
C SER A 490 3.45 15.51 -14.30
N ALA A 491 3.21 14.21 -14.45
CA ALA A 491 2.29 13.46 -13.60
C ALA A 491 2.76 13.46 -12.13
N PHE A 492 4.05 13.30 -11.87
CA PHE A 492 4.63 13.44 -10.52
C PHE A 492 4.51 14.86 -9.98
N CYS A 493 4.69 15.89 -10.81
CA CYS A 493 4.43 17.28 -10.39
C CYS A 493 3.00 17.42 -9.86
N LEU A 494 2.01 16.89 -10.57
CA LEU A 494 0.61 16.96 -10.16
C LEU A 494 0.34 16.14 -8.90
N LEU A 495 0.84 14.90 -8.83
CA LEU A 495 0.71 14.03 -7.66
C LEU A 495 1.23 14.71 -6.40
N LEU A 496 2.46 15.24 -6.46
CA LEU A 496 3.18 15.78 -5.29
C LEU A 496 2.76 17.20 -4.90
N THR A 497 2.05 17.93 -5.77
CA THR A 497 1.52 19.27 -5.47
C THR A 497 0.02 19.31 -5.20
N SER A 498 -0.73 18.23 -5.47
CA SER A 498 -2.16 18.13 -5.18
C SER A 498 -2.44 17.92 -3.67
N VAL A 499 -3.69 18.16 -3.27
CA VAL A 499 -4.22 17.84 -1.94
C VAL A 499 -4.45 16.34 -1.84
N GLY A 500 -3.83 15.70 -0.88
CA GLY A 500 -3.85 14.25 -0.66
C GLY A 500 -2.47 13.74 -0.21
N ILE A 501 -2.40 12.55 0.32
CA ILE A 501 -1.15 11.83 0.61
C ILE A 501 -0.68 11.20 -0.70
N PRO A 502 0.49 11.55 -1.25
CA PRO A 502 0.99 10.90 -2.44
C PRO A 502 1.50 9.49 -2.14
N MET A 503 1.17 8.54 -3.01
CA MET A 503 1.70 7.17 -3.03
C MET A 503 2.34 6.87 -4.38
N ILE A 504 3.49 6.20 -4.35
CA ILE A 504 4.31 5.83 -5.51
C ILE A 504 4.50 4.31 -5.49
N LEU A 505 4.13 3.64 -6.58
CA LEU A 505 4.44 2.22 -6.75
C LEU A 505 5.94 2.05 -7.03
N ALA A 506 6.56 1.06 -6.40
CA ALA A 506 7.98 0.73 -6.60
C ALA A 506 8.38 0.68 -8.08
N GLY A 507 9.34 1.51 -8.47
CA GLY A 507 9.85 1.63 -9.84
C GLY A 507 9.21 2.73 -10.69
N ASP A 508 8.04 3.27 -10.34
CA ASP A 508 7.42 4.36 -11.11
C ASP A 508 8.29 5.63 -11.10
N GLU A 509 9.03 5.87 -10.03
CA GLU A 509 9.88 7.05 -9.83
C GLU A 509 11.05 7.16 -10.79
N PHE A 510 11.39 6.09 -11.48
CA PHE A 510 12.39 6.10 -12.56
C PHE A 510 11.83 5.57 -13.89
N GLY A 511 10.51 5.38 -13.99
CA GLY A 511 9.83 4.98 -15.23
C GLY A 511 10.07 3.52 -15.59
N ASP A 512 10.02 2.63 -14.60
CA ASP A 512 10.01 1.19 -14.83
C ASP A 512 8.83 0.81 -15.74
N VAL A 513 9.09 -0.08 -16.68
CA VAL A 513 8.12 -0.55 -17.68
C VAL A 513 7.81 -2.03 -17.53
N HIS A 514 8.24 -2.61 -16.41
CA HIS A 514 7.97 -4.01 -16.24
C HIS A 514 6.47 -4.25 -16.39
N ASP A 515 6.12 -5.00 -17.39
CA ASP A 515 4.74 -5.18 -17.78
C ASP A 515 4.37 -6.63 -17.72
N LEU A 516 3.18 -6.80 -17.34
CA LEU A 516 2.55 -8.03 -17.02
C LEU A 516 1.94 -8.60 -18.29
N ASP A 517 2.31 -9.84 -18.60
CA ASP A 517 1.66 -10.57 -19.67
C ASP A 517 0.19 -10.83 -19.31
N HIS A 518 -0.74 -10.11 -19.93
CA HIS A 518 -2.18 -10.26 -19.73
C HIS A 518 -2.71 -11.67 -19.96
N HIS A 519 -1.97 -12.49 -20.70
CA HIS A 519 -2.36 -13.87 -20.97
C HIS A 519 -1.89 -14.85 -19.91
N ASN A 520 -0.99 -14.45 -19.01
CA ASN A 520 -0.45 -15.28 -17.95
C ASN A 520 -0.46 -14.57 -16.60
N TRP A 521 -1.61 -14.53 -15.97
CA TRP A 521 -1.80 -13.88 -14.65
C TRP A 521 -0.81 -14.37 -13.56
N ARG A 522 -0.32 -15.61 -13.66
CA ARG A 522 0.68 -16.15 -12.72
C ARG A 522 2.04 -15.49 -12.88
N LEU A 523 2.42 -15.13 -14.08
CA LEU A 523 3.64 -14.38 -14.34
C LEU A 523 3.51 -12.92 -13.88
N LYS A 524 2.31 -12.35 -13.99
CA LYS A 524 2.02 -10.98 -13.52
C LYS A 524 2.37 -10.77 -12.06
N MET A 525 2.14 -11.76 -11.22
CA MET A 525 2.31 -11.65 -9.77
C MET A 525 3.76 -11.81 -9.32
N SER A 526 4.65 -12.20 -10.20
CA SER A 526 6.06 -12.47 -9.89
C SER A 526 7.04 -11.51 -10.52
N ASP A 527 6.57 -10.64 -11.42
CA ASP A 527 7.45 -9.81 -12.25
C ASP A 527 8.14 -8.70 -11.41
N PRO A 528 9.46 -8.77 -11.18
CA PRO A 528 10.17 -7.84 -10.32
C PRO A 528 10.40 -6.50 -11.00
N VAL A 529 10.64 -5.45 -10.19
CA VAL A 529 11.11 -4.15 -10.66
C VAL A 529 12.48 -4.31 -11.32
N ASP A 530 12.65 -3.72 -12.48
CA ASP A 530 13.95 -3.69 -13.20
C ASP A 530 14.81 -2.54 -12.68
N TRP A 531 15.48 -2.77 -11.55
CA TRP A 531 16.37 -1.77 -10.93
C TRP A 531 17.60 -1.41 -11.78
N GLU A 532 18.02 -2.28 -12.70
CA GLU A 532 19.13 -1.98 -13.60
C GLU A 532 18.79 -0.81 -14.53
N ARG A 533 17.53 -0.63 -14.87
CA ARG A 533 17.01 0.47 -15.69
C ARG A 533 17.30 1.85 -15.10
N LEU A 534 17.31 1.98 -13.80
CA LEU A 534 17.61 3.24 -13.13
C LEU A 534 19.00 3.78 -13.51
N ASP A 535 19.98 2.90 -13.70
CA ASP A 535 21.36 3.27 -14.02
C ASP A 535 21.71 3.10 -15.51
N ALA A 536 20.93 2.30 -16.24
CA ALA A 536 21.18 2.03 -17.66
C ALA A 536 20.88 3.24 -18.56
N SER A 537 19.97 4.13 -18.17
CA SER A 537 19.59 5.31 -18.96
C SER A 537 19.76 6.60 -18.17
N PRO A 538 20.51 7.60 -18.69
CA PRO A 538 20.58 8.93 -18.08
C PRO A 538 19.20 9.59 -17.88
N ASN A 539 18.24 9.33 -18.74
CA ASN A 539 16.89 9.90 -18.67
C ASN A 539 16.08 9.32 -17.49
N ASN A 540 16.24 8.03 -17.19
CA ASN A 540 15.59 7.39 -16.04
C ASN A 540 16.19 7.93 -14.73
N ARG A 541 17.51 8.08 -14.66
CA ARG A 541 18.20 8.71 -13.53
C ARG A 541 17.80 10.18 -13.35
N ASP A 542 17.65 10.92 -14.44
CA ASP A 542 17.17 12.31 -14.41
C ASP A 542 15.72 12.39 -13.87
N LEU A 543 14.83 11.51 -14.32
CA LEU A 543 13.48 11.43 -13.76
C LEU A 543 13.51 11.16 -12.25
N TRP A 544 14.28 10.17 -11.80
CA TRP A 544 14.43 9.85 -10.38
C TRP A 544 14.91 11.07 -9.57
N ASN A 545 15.91 11.80 -10.04
CA ASN A 545 16.42 13.01 -9.38
C ASN A 545 15.31 14.07 -9.27
N ARG A 546 14.55 14.30 -10.33
CA ARG A 546 13.44 15.27 -10.34
C ARG A 546 12.29 14.87 -9.42
N VAL A 547 11.99 13.58 -9.34
CA VAL A 547 11.00 13.06 -8.38
C VAL A 547 11.50 13.28 -6.96
N ALA A 548 12.78 13.04 -6.67
CA ALA A 548 13.38 13.31 -5.38
C ALA A 548 13.29 14.81 -4.99
N GLU A 549 13.55 15.73 -5.91
CA GLU A 549 13.39 17.18 -5.69
C GLU A 549 11.93 17.54 -5.35
N LEU A 550 10.96 16.96 -6.06
CA LEU A 550 9.54 17.19 -5.81
C LEU A 550 9.09 16.59 -4.47
N ILE A 551 9.60 15.44 -4.07
CA ILE A 551 9.35 14.85 -2.75
C ILE A 551 9.96 15.71 -1.65
N ALA A 552 11.18 16.20 -1.83
CA ALA A 552 11.81 17.11 -0.89
C ALA A 552 10.96 18.39 -0.71
N LEU A 553 10.47 18.98 -1.81
CA LEU A 553 9.54 20.10 -1.76
C LEU A 553 8.27 19.73 -0.99
N ARG A 554 7.63 18.60 -1.31
CA ARG A 554 6.40 18.13 -0.69
C ARG A 554 6.53 17.97 0.83
N THR A 555 7.65 17.44 1.30
CA THR A 555 7.86 17.10 2.71
C THR A 555 8.38 18.27 3.55
N THR A 556 8.94 19.30 2.91
CA THR A 556 9.53 20.46 3.61
C THR A 556 8.70 21.73 3.48
N HIS A 557 7.99 21.95 2.37
CA HIS A 557 7.29 23.21 2.14
C HIS A 557 5.94 23.26 2.86
N PRO A 558 5.72 24.28 3.74
CA PRO A 558 4.51 24.35 4.58
C PRO A 558 3.19 24.39 3.79
N ALA A 559 3.16 25.00 2.61
CA ALA A 559 1.95 25.09 1.78
C ALA A 559 1.44 23.71 1.32
N LEU A 560 2.34 22.74 1.13
CA LEU A 560 1.96 21.41 0.64
C LEU A 560 1.44 20.46 1.72
N THR A 561 1.61 20.82 3.00
CA THR A 561 1.05 20.05 4.13
C THR A 561 -0.36 20.52 4.54
N ARG A 562 -1.02 21.33 3.72
CA ARG A 562 -2.31 21.97 3.97
C ARG A 562 -3.25 21.79 2.78
N ASN A 563 -4.52 22.14 2.97
CA ASN A 563 -5.56 21.99 1.93
C ASN A 563 -5.68 23.19 0.99
N GLU A 564 -5.24 24.38 1.44
CA GLU A 564 -5.51 25.65 0.77
C GLU A 564 -4.92 25.68 -0.65
N THR A 565 -5.80 25.79 -1.61
CA THR A 565 -5.48 25.79 -3.04
C THR A 565 -6.30 26.87 -3.76
N THR A 566 -5.64 27.72 -4.53
CA THR A 566 -6.29 28.77 -5.32
C THR A 566 -5.97 28.59 -6.80
N PHE A 567 -6.98 28.31 -7.63
CA PHE A 567 -6.83 28.40 -9.07
C PHE A 567 -6.93 29.85 -9.49
N PHE A 568 -5.88 30.40 -10.05
CA PHE A 568 -5.85 31.79 -10.46
C PHE A 568 -5.89 31.99 -11.97
N TYR A 569 -5.75 30.90 -12.74
CA TYR A 569 -5.86 30.94 -14.18
C TYR A 569 -6.47 29.66 -14.76
N PHE A 570 -7.36 29.81 -15.72
CA PHE A 570 -7.74 28.84 -16.74
C PHE A 570 -7.82 29.57 -18.07
N HIS A 571 -7.31 28.97 -19.14
CA HIS A 571 -7.53 29.52 -20.48
C HIS A 571 -9.03 29.76 -20.70
N PRO A 572 -9.47 30.88 -21.28
CA PRO A 572 -10.90 31.18 -21.48
C PRO A 572 -11.68 30.02 -22.12
N ASP A 573 -11.12 29.40 -23.15
CA ASP A 573 -11.72 28.28 -23.88
C ASP A 573 -11.24 26.90 -23.39
N PHE A 574 -10.83 26.77 -22.12
CA PHE A 574 -10.32 25.52 -21.57
C PHE A 574 -11.28 24.34 -21.73
N ASP A 575 -12.57 24.58 -21.57
CA ASP A 575 -13.62 23.54 -21.70
C ASP A 575 -13.97 23.21 -23.14
N SER A 576 -13.60 24.05 -24.10
CA SER A 576 -13.79 23.81 -25.54
C SER A 576 -12.79 22.76 -26.06
N ASN A 577 -13.18 21.91 -27.00
CA ASN A 577 -12.28 20.95 -27.62
C ASN A 577 -11.10 21.60 -28.34
N GLN A 578 -11.28 22.81 -28.89
CA GLN A 578 -10.24 23.54 -29.61
C GLN A 578 -9.44 24.52 -28.74
N GLY A 579 -9.88 24.79 -27.52
CA GLY A 579 -9.21 25.72 -26.62
C GLY A 579 -7.94 25.16 -25.99
N ALA A 580 -6.99 26.03 -25.68
CA ALA A 580 -5.79 25.64 -24.94
C ALA A 580 -6.12 25.02 -23.59
N LYS A 581 -5.44 23.94 -23.22
CA LYS A 581 -5.64 23.22 -21.97
C LYS A 581 -4.66 23.69 -20.90
N VAL A 582 -4.52 25.01 -20.76
CA VAL A 582 -3.58 25.64 -19.82
C VAL A 582 -4.35 26.17 -18.62
N PHE A 583 -3.85 25.83 -17.42
CA PHE A 583 -4.33 26.36 -16.16
C PHE A 583 -3.18 26.57 -15.18
N ALA A 584 -3.45 27.38 -14.13
CA ALA A 584 -2.48 27.55 -13.06
C ALA A 584 -3.19 27.61 -11.70
N TYR A 585 -2.51 27.05 -10.69
CA TYR A 585 -2.96 27.10 -9.31
C TYR A 585 -1.80 27.38 -8.36
N CYS A 586 -2.16 27.82 -7.18
CA CYS A 586 -1.24 28.10 -6.10
C CYS A 586 -1.64 27.32 -4.84
N ARG A 587 -0.69 26.63 -4.23
CA ARG A 587 -0.82 26.07 -2.89
C ARG A 587 -0.32 27.13 -1.91
N THR A 588 -1.12 27.45 -0.90
CA THR A 588 -0.87 28.59 -0.02
C THR A 588 -0.94 28.18 1.45
N ARG A 589 -0.28 28.96 2.31
CA ARG A 589 -0.49 28.92 3.76
C ARG A 589 -1.57 29.90 4.22
N GLY A 590 -2.20 30.60 3.32
CA GLY A 590 -3.22 31.61 3.53
C GLY A 590 -3.80 32.09 2.22
N ALA A 591 -4.89 32.87 2.22
CA ALA A 591 -5.70 33.15 1.05
C ALA A 591 -5.13 34.22 0.08
N VAL A 592 -3.96 34.81 0.35
CA VAL A 592 -3.46 35.95 -0.44
C VAL A 592 -2.43 35.48 -1.45
N LEU A 593 -2.77 35.58 -2.74
CA LEU A 593 -1.84 35.38 -3.84
C LEU A 593 -0.72 36.45 -3.81
N GLY A 594 0.48 36.07 -4.23
CA GLY A 594 1.63 36.98 -4.26
C GLY A 594 2.43 37.05 -2.96
N ALA A 595 2.03 36.29 -1.92
CA ALA A 595 2.81 36.15 -0.70
C ALA A 595 4.00 35.19 -0.89
N MET A 596 4.95 35.23 0.02
CA MET A 596 6.03 34.25 0.14
C MET A 596 5.50 32.94 0.74
N ASP A 597 6.29 31.87 0.69
CA ASP A 597 5.93 30.51 1.14
C ASP A 597 4.77 29.91 0.36
N GLN A 598 4.76 30.09 -0.95
CA GLN A 598 3.74 29.55 -1.87
C GLN A 598 4.35 28.62 -2.90
N ILE A 599 3.55 27.65 -3.34
CA ILE A 599 3.89 26.79 -4.48
C ILE A 599 2.96 27.13 -5.64
N ILE A 600 3.54 27.53 -6.75
CA ILE A 600 2.85 27.92 -7.96
C ILE A 600 3.03 26.81 -8.98
N VAL A 601 1.94 26.34 -9.58
CA VAL A 601 1.96 25.30 -10.59
C VAL A 601 1.28 25.80 -11.86
N VAL A 602 2.02 25.76 -12.97
CA VAL A 602 1.52 26.10 -14.30
C VAL A 602 1.45 24.82 -15.13
N CYS A 603 0.30 24.53 -15.66
CA CYS A 603 -0.02 23.26 -16.30
C CYS A 603 -0.51 23.47 -17.73
N ASN A 604 0.11 22.79 -18.66
CA ASN A 604 -0.45 22.53 -19.98
C ASN A 604 -0.79 21.03 -20.07
N ILE A 605 -2.06 20.70 -20.11
CA ILE A 605 -2.54 19.32 -20.23
C ILE A 605 -3.12 19.02 -21.62
N GLY A 606 -2.77 19.84 -22.60
CA GLY A 606 -3.16 19.68 -24.00
C GLY A 606 -2.01 19.23 -24.88
N PRO A 607 -2.32 18.81 -26.12
CA PRO A 607 -1.34 18.34 -27.09
C PRO A 607 -0.51 19.45 -27.74
N GLU A 608 -0.93 20.70 -27.59
CA GLU A 608 -0.26 21.84 -28.23
C GLU A 608 0.93 22.34 -27.39
N SER A 609 2.02 22.68 -28.05
CA SER A 609 3.19 23.32 -27.43
C SER A 609 3.20 24.81 -27.71
N TYR A 610 3.55 25.59 -26.70
CA TYR A 610 3.61 27.05 -26.76
C TYR A 610 5.06 27.49 -26.50
N ALA A 611 5.72 28.02 -27.53
CA ALA A 611 7.03 28.64 -27.38
C ALA A 611 6.99 29.89 -26.50
N SER A 612 5.84 30.53 -26.42
CA SER A 612 5.56 31.72 -25.63
C SER A 612 4.08 31.72 -25.22
N TYR A 613 3.81 31.72 -23.94
CA TYR A 613 2.47 31.74 -23.38
C TYR A 613 2.37 32.74 -22.21
N ASP A 614 1.40 33.63 -22.26
CA ASP A 614 1.23 34.66 -21.23
C ASP A 614 0.16 34.24 -20.22
N ILE A 615 0.48 34.35 -18.93
CA ILE A 615 -0.47 34.10 -17.83
C ILE A 615 -0.47 35.27 -16.83
N PRO A 616 -1.58 35.56 -16.14
CA PRO A 616 -1.62 36.48 -15.02
C PRO A 616 -0.63 36.05 -13.95
N TRP A 617 0.03 37.03 -13.31
CA TRP A 617 1.05 36.74 -12.28
C TRP A 617 0.95 37.72 -11.14
N PHE A 618 1.06 37.25 -9.93
CA PHE A 618 0.83 38.03 -8.71
C PHE A 618 2.10 38.27 -7.88
N TRP A 619 3.21 37.66 -8.25
CA TRP A 619 4.50 37.75 -7.57
C TRP A 619 5.40 38.73 -8.31
N SER A 620 5.84 39.79 -7.62
CA SER A 620 6.57 40.93 -8.24
C SER A 620 8.05 40.63 -8.52
N GLU A 621 8.66 39.77 -7.71
CA GLU A 621 10.11 39.50 -7.78
C GLU A 621 10.38 38.11 -8.33
N LEU A 622 10.59 37.99 -9.67
CA LEU A 622 10.90 36.71 -10.29
C LEU A 622 12.23 36.12 -9.83
N SER A 623 13.18 36.96 -9.39
CA SER A 623 14.48 36.52 -8.85
C SER A 623 14.36 35.78 -7.50
N ALA A 624 13.25 35.92 -6.81
CA ALA A 624 12.95 35.20 -5.57
C ALA A 624 12.12 33.92 -5.77
N ILE A 625 11.96 33.48 -7.02
CA ILE A 625 11.15 32.32 -7.38
C ILE A 625 12.05 31.25 -7.98
N ASP A 626 12.11 30.10 -7.32
CA ASP A 626 12.85 28.94 -7.78
C ASP A 626 11.94 27.98 -8.57
N GLU A 627 12.40 27.58 -9.76
CA GLU A 627 11.72 26.51 -10.50
C GLU A 627 12.24 25.15 -10.03
N ILE A 628 11.32 24.32 -9.55
CA ILE A 628 11.61 23.00 -8.96
C ILE A 628 11.48 21.93 -10.02
N ALA A 629 12.44 21.02 -10.11
CA ALA A 629 12.44 19.91 -11.06
C ALA A 629 12.09 20.38 -12.49
N PRO A 630 12.81 21.38 -13.07
CA PRO A 630 12.41 22.01 -14.31
C PRO A 630 12.37 20.99 -15.45
N PRO A 631 11.43 21.14 -16.40
CA PRO A 631 11.42 20.31 -17.59
C PRO A 631 12.64 20.58 -18.48
N GLN A 632 12.99 19.64 -19.34
CA GLN A 632 14.10 19.83 -20.28
C GLN A 632 13.79 20.98 -21.27
N HIS A 633 14.80 21.77 -21.60
CA HIS A 633 14.74 22.81 -22.63
C HIS A 633 13.66 23.88 -22.43
N CYS A 634 13.24 24.17 -21.20
CA CYS A 634 12.29 25.26 -20.92
C CYS A 634 12.98 26.63 -20.89
N ARG A 635 12.24 27.67 -21.29
CA ARG A 635 12.68 29.07 -21.10
C ARG A 635 12.31 29.53 -19.70
N PRO A 636 13.17 30.34 -19.05
CA PRO A 636 12.84 30.94 -17.75
C PRO A 636 11.58 31.81 -17.81
N LEU A 637 11.03 32.14 -16.65
CA LEU A 637 9.95 33.12 -16.52
C LEU A 637 10.45 34.52 -16.93
N GLU A 638 9.69 35.23 -17.73
CA GLU A 638 9.95 36.63 -18.09
C GLU A 638 8.72 37.48 -17.80
N HIS A 639 8.89 38.70 -17.26
CA HIS A 639 7.78 39.64 -17.20
C HIS A 639 7.29 39.98 -18.60
N ASN A 640 5.97 40.04 -18.79
CA ASN A 640 5.38 40.62 -19.99
C ASN A 640 5.10 42.11 -19.78
N ASP A 641 4.68 42.84 -20.83
CA ASP A 641 4.42 44.29 -20.80
C ASP A 641 3.19 44.66 -19.96
N GLY A 642 2.54 43.70 -19.32
CA GLY A 642 1.38 43.83 -18.45
C GLY A 642 1.62 43.32 -17.04
N HIS A 643 0.57 42.90 -16.36
CA HIS A 643 0.62 42.30 -15.03
C HIS A 643 0.71 40.77 -15.09
N GLY A 644 1.64 40.24 -15.86
CA GLY A 644 1.79 38.80 -16.07
C GLY A 644 3.22 38.37 -16.33
N VAL A 645 3.36 37.08 -16.57
CA VAL A 645 4.62 36.48 -17.01
C VAL A 645 4.43 35.71 -18.32
N ARG A 646 5.53 35.60 -19.02
CA ARG A 646 5.68 34.85 -20.24
C ARG A 646 6.55 33.64 -20.01
N LEU A 647 6.11 32.47 -20.45
CA LEU A 647 6.87 31.22 -20.32
C LEU A 647 6.62 30.30 -21.52
N SER A 648 7.53 29.34 -21.73
CA SER A 648 7.29 28.24 -22.67
C SER A 648 6.56 27.10 -21.97
N LEU A 649 5.66 26.43 -22.68
CA LEU A 649 4.93 25.25 -22.22
C LEU A 649 4.90 24.22 -23.35
N ALA A 650 5.54 23.09 -23.19
CA ALA A 650 5.38 21.97 -24.10
C ALA A 650 4.04 21.26 -23.90
N ALA A 651 3.67 20.40 -24.83
CA ALA A 651 2.50 19.53 -24.69
C ALA A 651 2.61 18.65 -23.43
N TYR A 652 1.55 18.55 -22.67
CA TYR A 652 1.47 17.77 -21.43
C TYR A 652 2.54 18.12 -20.39
N GLN A 653 2.94 19.38 -20.32
CA GLN A 653 4.03 19.84 -19.44
C GLN A 653 3.51 20.59 -18.22
N MET A 654 4.15 20.32 -17.09
CA MET A 654 3.95 21.06 -15.83
C MET A 654 5.24 21.74 -15.40
N ARG A 655 5.08 22.96 -14.87
CA ARG A 655 6.16 23.74 -14.27
C ARG A 655 5.77 24.10 -12.83
N VAL A 656 6.66 23.84 -11.89
CA VAL A 656 6.45 24.05 -10.45
C VAL A 656 7.43 25.11 -9.98
N PHE A 657 6.92 26.10 -9.25
CA PHE A 657 7.73 27.20 -8.72
C PHE A 657 7.48 27.35 -7.23
N ALA A 658 8.54 27.63 -6.46
CA ALA A 658 8.49 27.91 -5.04
C ALA A 658 8.91 29.37 -4.79
N THR A 659 8.21 30.06 -3.87
CA THR A 659 8.52 31.45 -3.49
C THR A 659 9.08 31.55 -2.09
#